data_56eaa1a4371021671d153ee7459d61b2
#
_entry.id   56eaa1a4371021671d153ee7459d61b2
#
_cell.length_a   1.000
_cell.length_b   1.000
_cell.length_c   1.000
_cell.angle_alpha   90.00
_cell.angle_beta   90.00
_cell.angle_gamma   90.00
#
_symmetry.space_group_name_H-M   'P 1'
#
loop_
_entity.id
_entity.type
_entity.pdbx_description
1 polymer ?
#
loop_
_entity_poly.entity_id
_entity_poly.type
_entity_poly.pdbx_seq_one_letter_code
_entity_poly.pdbx_strand_id
1 'polypeptide(L)'
;MTAKYGIPYFSNFINSDMSPDDARSMCPLAGDEKVLIRSSRGRGYEYSEIRNIYEGNSKQNEYEIYSDGNYIKGSFNKFENQEMIQVTLSNNHVIKMSSKHLNFVLEDKVSPVKEVLGSELSQEMYLPYSLNMFKGQGGNKELGYFIGAFAGDGSFDGDSAVVFSLSVDQKKDVAKKLIDISTIYFGANNSITEYKDSKLMTLKIFSKGAVGICKDYVNGKERNKHYSSRLFGTSKEFRLGVIEGHYATDGGNRNRIYTSSPKMVESLNMLSATLGTTTAIYEDDRDNRLGKEPNYAILIYKLDRKQYGDFWFKKDGMLWVKIKNIKKISNRTAYCFEVKDGRPLFTVGTTGILTHNCRLRLDNRELRKRGGGLFGANPLTGSIGVVTINMPRIGYLAKDKKDFYKRLNRLMDIAKESLSIKRKLIEEYMDRGLYPYSKFYLKDVKDRFGEYFKNHFNTIGILGLSEAMVNYYGIGNDITSKKGRKFALEIMDHMRERLMNYQLETNQLFNLEATPGESTTYRFAKADKKKYGDKIIAASDIGKIKHSAPYYTNSSQLPVGFTDDIFEALDFQDDFQCKYTGGTVLHVFLGEKMPSSDSVSTFVKKVATKYKLPYFSITPTFSVCPKHGYISGEHIYCPKCDAESGYIDGTPFKENI
;
A
#
# COMPACT_ATOMS: atom_id res chain seq x y z
N MET A 1 -9.57 20.56 20.62
CA MET A 1 -10.08 19.25 21.01
C MET A 1 -9.27 18.67 22.17
N THR A 2 -7.96 18.53 22.05
CA THR A 2 -7.10 17.95 23.09
C THR A 2 -7.19 18.65 24.43
N ALA A 3 -7.12 20.00 24.45
CA ALA A 3 -7.23 20.80 25.67
C ALA A 3 -8.60 20.64 26.39
N LYS A 4 -9.64 20.24 25.66
CA LYS A 4 -11.01 20.16 26.21
C LYS A 4 -11.45 18.72 26.49
N TYR A 5 -11.02 17.75 25.68
CA TYR A 5 -11.56 16.39 25.69
C TYR A 5 -10.49 15.30 25.78
N GLY A 6 -9.19 15.64 25.80
CA GLY A 6 -8.09 14.67 25.82
C GLY A 6 -7.97 13.82 24.54
N ILE A 7 -8.54 14.26 23.43
CA ILE A 7 -8.48 13.60 22.13
C ILE A 7 -8.01 14.61 21.06
N PRO A 8 -7.30 14.19 20.00
CA PRO A 8 -6.91 12.82 19.65
C PRO A 8 -5.67 12.30 20.39
N TYR A 9 -5.34 11.02 20.17
CA TYR A 9 -4.04 10.45 20.46
C TYR A 9 -3.04 10.87 19.38
N PHE A 10 -1.77 10.94 19.75
CA PHE A 10 -0.69 11.40 18.86
C PHE A 10 0.25 10.25 18.51
N SER A 11 0.45 10.01 17.21
CA SER A 11 1.52 9.15 16.71
C SER A 11 2.76 9.98 16.44
N ASN A 12 3.88 9.57 16.99
CA ASN A 12 5.15 10.28 16.85
C ASN A 12 5.93 9.73 15.66
N PHE A 13 5.89 10.45 14.54
CA PHE A 13 6.68 10.14 13.33
C PHE A 13 7.91 11.06 13.17
N ILE A 14 8.15 11.96 14.10
CA ILE A 14 9.24 12.96 13.98
C ILE A 14 10.54 12.39 14.51
N ASN A 15 10.52 11.79 15.70
CA ASN A 15 11.72 11.32 16.40
C ASN A 15 11.62 9.88 16.88
N SER A 16 10.51 9.18 16.65
CA SER A 16 10.41 7.76 16.97
C SER A 16 11.15 6.91 15.92
N ASP A 17 11.36 5.63 16.25
CA ASP A 17 11.83 4.64 15.28
C ASP A 17 10.82 4.39 14.14
N MET A 18 9.64 5.04 14.21
CA MET A 18 8.66 5.13 13.15
C MET A 18 8.98 6.32 12.26
N SER A 19 9.41 6.06 11.05
CA SER A 19 9.49 7.12 10.05
C SER A 19 8.12 7.33 9.40
N PRO A 20 7.78 8.55 8.94
CA PRO A 20 6.64 8.75 8.05
C PRO A 20 6.73 7.90 6.78
N ASP A 21 7.96 7.56 6.39
CA ASP A 21 8.27 6.65 5.28
C ASP A 21 7.93 5.19 5.62
N ASP A 22 7.97 4.79 6.90
CA ASP A 22 7.55 3.46 7.38
C ASP A 22 6.02 3.36 7.53
N ALA A 23 5.36 4.46 7.82
CA ALA A 23 3.90 4.56 7.90
C ALA A 23 3.23 4.74 6.53
N ARG A 24 4.00 5.17 5.54
CA ARG A 24 3.57 5.33 4.15
C ARG A 24 4.60 4.64 3.28
N SER A 25 4.35 3.42 2.82
CA SER A 25 5.09 2.94 1.67
C SER A 25 4.66 3.82 0.49
N MET A 26 5.41 4.89 0.29
CA MET A 26 5.23 5.76 -0.85
C MET A 26 5.79 5.02 -2.06
N CYS A 27 4.94 4.77 -3.04
CA CYS A 27 5.31 4.14 -4.30
C CYS A 27 5.23 5.16 -5.44
N PRO A 28 6.02 6.27 -5.41
CA PRO A 28 5.87 7.32 -6.38
C PRO A 28 6.57 6.98 -7.70
N LEU A 29 5.86 7.32 -8.78
CA LEU A 29 6.28 7.21 -10.17
C LEU A 29 6.62 8.58 -10.73
N ALA A 30 7.43 8.63 -11.76
CA ALA A 30 7.70 9.90 -12.45
C ALA A 30 6.42 10.48 -13.07
N GLY A 31 6.31 11.81 -13.06
CA GLY A 31 5.12 12.50 -13.59
C GLY A 31 4.92 12.35 -15.09
N ASP A 32 5.95 11.98 -15.83
CA ASP A 32 5.91 11.67 -17.27
C ASP A 32 5.54 10.21 -17.58
N GLU A 33 5.31 9.37 -16.54
CA GLU A 33 4.66 8.08 -16.73
C GLU A 33 3.19 8.28 -17.11
N LYS A 34 2.69 7.42 -18.01
CA LYS A 34 1.36 7.55 -18.58
C LYS A 34 0.41 6.49 -18.03
N VAL A 35 -0.85 6.84 -17.89
CA VAL A 35 -1.93 5.93 -17.51
C VAL A 35 -3.14 6.15 -18.41
N LEU A 36 -3.95 5.11 -18.59
CA LEU A 36 -5.22 5.21 -19.29
C LEU A 36 -6.31 5.48 -18.24
N ILE A 37 -6.94 6.64 -18.31
CA ILE A 37 -8.04 7.03 -17.42
C ILE A 37 -9.38 7.00 -18.14
N ARG A 38 -10.44 6.76 -17.38
CA ARG A 38 -11.81 6.91 -17.84
C ARG A 38 -12.29 8.31 -17.48
N SER A 39 -12.77 9.05 -18.46
CA SER A 39 -13.32 10.37 -18.22
C SER A 39 -14.50 10.33 -17.25
N SER A 40 -14.49 11.17 -16.22
CA SER A 40 -15.59 11.32 -15.24
C SER A 40 -16.92 11.72 -15.87
N ARG A 41 -16.91 12.24 -17.08
CA ARG A 41 -18.12 12.57 -17.88
C ARG A 41 -18.69 11.40 -18.68
N GLY A 42 -18.16 10.18 -18.49
CA GLY A 42 -18.73 8.95 -19.04
C GLY A 42 -18.60 8.72 -20.54
N ARG A 43 -17.93 9.59 -21.29
CA ARG A 43 -17.89 9.56 -22.77
C ARG A 43 -16.51 9.36 -23.39
N GLY A 44 -15.57 8.71 -22.70
CA GLY A 44 -14.29 8.45 -23.34
C GLY A 44 -13.21 7.97 -22.39
N TYR A 45 -12.13 7.55 -23.01
CA TYR A 45 -10.90 7.17 -22.37
C TYR A 45 -9.86 8.23 -22.70
N GLU A 46 -9.00 8.56 -21.75
CA GLU A 46 -7.91 9.50 -21.94
C GLU A 46 -6.59 8.83 -21.53
N TYR A 47 -5.61 8.97 -22.41
CA TYR A 47 -4.28 8.46 -22.18
C TYR A 47 -3.35 9.64 -21.94
N SER A 48 -2.91 9.82 -20.70
CA SER A 48 -2.21 11.03 -20.30
C SER A 48 -1.09 10.77 -19.30
N GLU A 49 -0.15 11.69 -19.23
CA GLU A 49 0.88 11.71 -18.20
C GLU A 49 0.26 11.97 -16.82
N ILE A 50 0.77 11.30 -15.80
CA ILE A 50 0.25 11.41 -14.43
C ILE A 50 0.27 12.87 -13.95
N ARG A 51 1.33 13.65 -14.25
CA ARG A 51 1.40 15.07 -13.85
C ARG A 51 0.27 15.90 -14.47
N ASN A 52 -0.06 15.68 -15.75
CA ASN A 52 -1.10 16.45 -16.44
C ASN A 52 -2.50 16.12 -15.86
N ILE A 53 -2.72 14.86 -15.46
CA ILE A 53 -3.94 14.44 -14.80
C ILE A 53 -4.05 15.13 -13.43
N TYR A 54 -2.98 15.14 -12.64
CA TYR A 54 -2.95 15.74 -11.30
C TYR A 54 -3.14 17.27 -11.35
N GLU A 55 -2.44 17.96 -12.27
CA GLU A 55 -2.44 19.43 -12.37
C GLU A 55 -3.66 19.99 -13.10
N GLY A 56 -4.25 19.22 -14.02
CA GLY A 56 -5.39 19.66 -14.85
C GLY A 56 -6.76 19.66 -14.14
N ASN A 57 -6.87 19.12 -12.92
CA ASN A 57 -8.17 18.93 -12.26
C ASN A 57 -8.12 19.28 -10.77
N SER A 58 -8.10 20.57 -10.46
CA SER A 58 -7.98 21.11 -9.09
C SER A 58 -9.16 20.85 -8.15
N LYS A 59 -10.24 20.17 -8.59
CA LYS A 59 -11.48 20.00 -7.81
C LYS A 59 -12.02 18.57 -7.66
N GLN A 60 -11.48 17.57 -8.36
CA GLN A 60 -11.90 16.17 -8.22
C GLN A 60 -10.69 15.29 -8.02
N ASN A 61 -10.51 14.77 -6.82
CA ASN A 61 -9.37 13.95 -6.43
C ASN A 61 -9.52 12.46 -6.81
N GLU A 62 -10.57 12.06 -7.55
CA GLU A 62 -10.84 10.65 -7.87
C GLU A 62 -10.83 10.41 -9.37
N TYR A 63 -10.09 9.36 -9.76
CA TYR A 63 -9.95 8.92 -11.15
C TYR A 63 -10.25 7.43 -11.24
N GLU A 64 -10.79 7.01 -12.37
CA GLU A 64 -10.84 5.61 -12.77
C GLU A 64 -9.71 5.35 -13.75
N ILE A 65 -8.69 4.57 -13.34
CA ILE A 65 -7.58 4.20 -14.22
C ILE A 65 -7.69 2.72 -14.62
N TYR A 66 -7.22 2.43 -15.84
CA TYR A 66 -7.08 1.05 -16.30
C TYR A 66 -6.01 0.33 -15.49
N SER A 67 -6.36 -0.84 -14.96
CA SER A 67 -5.45 -1.69 -14.22
C SER A 67 -5.89 -3.14 -14.30
N ASP A 68 -4.98 -3.99 -14.69
CA ASP A 68 -5.14 -5.45 -14.63
C ASP A 68 -6.47 -5.96 -15.23
N GLY A 69 -6.81 -5.47 -16.42
CA GLY A 69 -8.03 -5.84 -17.15
C GLY A 69 -9.31 -5.14 -16.73
N ASN A 70 -9.26 -4.20 -15.76
CA ASN A 70 -10.41 -3.46 -15.25
C ASN A 70 -10.09 -1.97 -15.04
N TYR A 71 -11.12 -1.19 -14.71
CA TYR A 71 -10.95 0.18 -14.22
C TYR A 71 -11.06 0.20 -12.70
N ILE A 72 -10.12 0.86 -12.04
CA ILE A 72 -10.06 0.99 -10.58
C ILE A 72 -10.11 2.47 -10.19
N LYS A 73 -10.81 2.76 -9.08
CA LYS A 73 -10.91 4.12 -8.54
C LYS A 73 -9.77 4.43 -7.59
N GLY A 74 -9.28 5.65 -7.66
CA GLY A 74 -8.25 6.13 -6.77
C GLY A 74 -7.92 7.60 -6.97
N SER A 75 -6.92 8.07 -6.24
CA SER A 75 -6.42 9.44 -6.30
C SER A 75 -4.92 9.47 -6.42
N PHE A 76 -4.37 10.56 -7.01
CA PHE A 76 -2.93 10.79 -7.05
C PHE A 76 -2.48 11.69 -5.90
N ASN A 77 -1.36 11.34 -5.28
CA ASN A 77 -0.63 12.16 -4.31
C ASN A 77 0.70 12.62 -4.93
N LYS A 78 1.09 13.88 -4.70
CA LYS A 78 2.32 14.51 -5.23
C LYS A 78 3.40 14.51 -4.17
N PHE A 79 4.64 14.21 -4.58
CA PHE A 79 5.84 14.20 -3.73
C PHE A 79 6.96 14.94 -4.46
N GLU A 80 7.52 15.94 -3.82
CA GLU A 80 8.58 16.76 -4.41
C GLU A 80 9.97 16.17 -4.13
N ASN A 81 10.94 16.49 -4.99
CA ASN A 81 12.35 16.17 -4.84
C ASN A 81 12.67 14.69 -4.50
N GLN A 82 12.01 13.76 -5.19
CA GLN A 82 12.26 12.33 -5.00
C GLN A 82 13.51 11.88 -5.75
N GLU A 83 14.34 11.05 -5.11
CA GLU A 83 15.43 10.33 -5.78
C GLU A 83 14.85 9.31 -6.74
N MET A 84 15.20 9.39 -8.01
CA MET A 84 14.56 8.63 -9.09
C MET A 84 15.51 7.65 -9.75
N ILE A 85 14.94 6.53 -10.17
CA ILE A 85 15.61 5.53 -11.02
C ILE A 85 14.80 5.29 -12.29
N GLN A 86 15.51 4.90 -13.34
CA GLN A 86 14.95 4.40 -14.58
C GLN A 86 15.32 2.93 -14.72
N VAL A 87 14.30 2.07 -14.84
CA VAL A 87 14.46 0.63 -15.03
C VAL A 87 14.11 0.31 -16.48
N THR A 88 15.04 -0.33 -17.19
CA THR A 88 14.84 -0.84 -18.55
C THR A 88 14.75 -2.36 -18.48
N LEU A 89 13.74 -2.93 -19.11
CA LEU A 89 13.50 -4.37 -19.13
C LEU A 89 14.08 -5.02 -20.40
N SER A 90 14.18 -6.33 -20.43
CA SER A 90 14.73 -7.09 -21.57
C SER A 90 13.92 -6.94 -22.88
N ASN A 91 12.67 -6.52 -22.80
CA ASN A 91 11.83 -6.14 -23.92
C ASN A 91 11.95 -4.65 -24.31
N ASN A 92 12.94 -3.95 -23.75
CA ASN A 92 13.22 -2.50 -23.89
C ASN A 92 12.09 -1.58 -23.44
N HIS A 93 11.15 -2.06 -22.63
CA HIS A 93 10.23 -1.18 -21.91
C HIS A 93 10.96 -0.46 -20.79
N VAL A 94 10.55 0.78 -20.55
CA VAL A 94 11.14 1.64 -19.53
C VAL A 94 10.07 2.06 -18.55
N ILE A 95 10.42 2.06 -17.25
CA ILE A 95 9.62 2.64 -16.18
C ILE A 95 10.51 3.50 -15.29
N LYS A 96 10.01 4.67 -14.91
CA LYS A 96 10.71 5.62 -14.05
C LYS A 96 9.98 5.73 -12.71
N MET A 97 10.68 5.43 -11.65
CA MET A 97 10.12 5.37 -10.30
C MET A 97 11.09 5.94 -9.27
N SER A 98 10.60 6.23 -8.07
CA SER A 98 11.46 6.60 -6.95
C SER A 98 12.32 5.41 -6.51
N SER A 99 13.53 5.70 -6.00
CA SER A 99 14.39 4.69 -5.35
C SER A 99 13.70 3.95 -4.18
N LYS A 100 12.71 4.60 -3.57
CA LYS A 100 11.87 4.05 -2.49
C LYS A 100 10.60 3.34 -2.98
N HIS A 101 10.35 3.29 -4.29
CA HIS A 101 9.18 2.60 -4.85
C HIS A 101 9.25 1.09 -4.59
N LEU A 102 8.19 0.51 -4.04
CA LEU A 102 8.09 -0.93 -3.84
C LEU A 102 7.73 -1.64 -5.15
N ASN A 103 8.41 -2.73 -5.41
CA ASN A 103 8.21 -3.55 -6.59
C ASN A 103 8.01 -5.01 -6.21
N PHE A 104 7.09 -5.68 -6.88
CA PHE A 104 7.01 -7.12 -6.84
C PHE A 104 8.06 -7.70 -7.80
N VAL A 105 8.89 -8.59 -7.31
CA VAL A 105 9.96 -9.19 -8.09
C VAL A 105 10.01 -10.70 -7.90
N LEU A 106 10.56 -11.39 -8.90
CA LEU A 106 11.11 -12.73 -8.78
C LEU A 106 12.62 -12.65 -9.01
N GLU A 107 13.40 -13.39 -8.22
CA GLU A 107 14.84 -13.54 -8.42
C GLU A 107 15.14 -14.62 -9.47
N ASP A 108 14.27 -15.63 -9.55
CA ASP A 108 14.33 -16.72 -10.53
C ASP A 108 12.92 -17.33 -10.77
N LYS A 109 12.86 -18.38 -11.58
CA LYS A 109 11.61 -19.06 -11.98
C LYS A 109 10.93 -19.85 -10.85
N VAL A 110 11.69 -20.21 -9.80
CA VAL A 110 11.22 -21.05 -8.68
C VAL A 110 10.97 -20.26 -7.41
N SER A 111 11.69 -19.15 -7.20
CA SER A 111 11.59 -18.30 -6.03
C SER A 111 10.18 -17.76 -5.79
N PRO A 112 9.78 -17.54 -4.54
CA PRO A 112 8.53 -16.85 -4.25
C PRO A 112 8.62 -15.37 -4.66
N VAL A 113 7.46 -14.76 -4.91
CA VAL A 113 7.38 -13.32 -5.17
C VAL A 113 7.83 -12.56 -3.94
N LYS A 114 8.75 -11.61 -4.13
CA LYS A 114 9.27 -10.71 -3.10
C LYS A 114 8.88 -9.27 -3.38
N GLU A 115 8.77 -8.48 -2.32
CA GLU A 115 8.67 -7.03 -2.41
C GLU A 115 10.05 -6.42 -2.14
N VAL A 116 10.56 -5.60 -3.06
CA VAL A 116 11.85 -4.91 -2.93
C VAL A 116 11.71 -3.44 -3.27
N LEU A 117 12.54 -2.60 -2.63
CA LEU A 117 12.61 -1.18 -2.98
C LEU A 117 13.26 -0.98 -4.36
N GLY A 118 12.96 0.13 -5.02
CA GLY A 118 13.60 0.50 -6.28
C GLY A 118 15.12 0.54 -6.17
N SER A 119 15.65 0.99 -5.02
CA SER A 119 17.09 0.99 -4.73
C SER A 119 17.73 -0.41 -4.58
N GLU A 120 16.93 -1.44 -4.35
CA GLU A 120 17.37 -2.83 -4.17
C GLU A 120 17.21 -3.68 -5.45
N LEU A 121 16.62 -3.11 -6.50
CA LEU A 121 16.45 -3.80 -7.77
C LEU A 121 17.81 -4.18 -8.38
N SER A 122 17.89 -5.35 -9.00
CA SER A 122 19.08 -5.82 -9.73
C SER A 122 18.73 -6.39 -11.11
N GLN A 123 19.71 -6.54 -11.97
CA GLN A 123 19.54 -7.10 -13.31
C GLN A 123 19.14 -8.58 -13.33
N GLU A 124 19.31 -9.29 -12.22
CA GLU A 124 18.89 -10.69 -12.10
C GLU A 124 17.39 -10.84 -11.82
N MET A 125 16.71 -9.77 -11.45
CA MET A 125 15.29 -9.77 -11.07
C MET A 125 14.36 -9.58 -12.27
N TYR A 126 13.10 -9.98 -12.06
CA TYR A 126 12.02 -9.91 -13.04
C TYR A 126 10.86 -9.07 -12.49
N LEU A 127 10.28 -8.22 -13.33
CA LEU A 127 9.08 -7.43 -13.02
C LEU A 127 7.82 -8.06 -13.66
N PRO A 128 6.65 -7.95 -12.99
CA PRO A 128 5.42 -8.57 -13.46
C PRO A 128 4.66 -7.71 -14.46
N TYR A 129 4.01 -8.36 -15.41
CA TYR A 129 3.03 -7.80 -16.33
C TYR A 129 1.69 -8.50 -16.15
N SER A 130 0.61 -7.75 -16.29
CA SER A 130 -0.73 -8.31 -16.33
C SER A 130 -0.96 -9.13 -17.61
N LEU A 131 -1.59 -10.28 -17.46
CA LEU A 131 -2.12 -11.09 -18.56
C LEU A 131 -3.66 -11.01 -18.65
N ASN A 132 -4.29 -10.19 -17.83
CA ASN A 132 -5.73 -10.04 -17.84
C ASN A 132 -6.20 -9.12 -18.97
N MET A 133 -7.17 -9.63 -19.75
CA MET A 133 -7.74 -8.89 -20.88
C MET A 133 -8.88 -7.99 -20.41
N PHE A 134 -8.93 -6.79 -20.99
CA PHE A 134 -10.10 -5.92 -20.86
C PHE A 134 -11.24 -6.43 -21.76
N LYS A 135 -12.43 -6.56 -21.21
CA LYS A 135 -13.57 -7.11 -21.96
C LYS A 135 -14.12 -6.15 -23.01
N GLY A 136 -14.14 -4.85 -22.77
CA GLY A 136 -14.59 -3.82 -23.72
C GLY A 136 -15.92 -4.12 -24.43
N GLN A 137 -16.47 -3.15 -25.13
CA GLN A 137 -17.72 -3.32 -25.88
C GLN A 137 -17.68 -2.56 -27.21
N GLY A 138 -18.44 -3.06 -28.19
CA GLY A 138 -18.60 -2.41 -29.50
C GLY A 138 -17.48 -2.69 -30.51
N GLY A 139 -17.87 -2.63 -31.77
CA GLY A 139 -17.02 -2.96 -32.91
C GLY A 139 -16.88 -4.46 -33.16
N ASN A 140 -16.47 -4.81 -34.37
CA ASN A 140 -16.21 -6.16 -34.80
C ASN A 140 -14.80 -6.30 -35.41
N LYS A 141 -14.40 -7.52 -35.71
CA LYS A 141 -13.04 -7.83 -36.14
C LYS A 141 -12.69 -7.19 -37.49
N GLU A 142 -13.62 -7.18 -38.42
CA GLU A 142 -13.46 -6.67 -39.79
C GLU A 142 -13.23 -5.15 -39.77
N LEU A 143 -14.08 -4.40 -39.06
CA LEU A 143 -13.88 -2.95 -38.89
C LEU A 143 -12.57 -2.65 -38.14
N GLY A 144 -12.21 -3.46 -37.14
CA GLY A 144 -10.90 -3.39 -36.50
C GLY A 144 -9.75 -3.54 -37.47
N TYR A 145 -9.84 -4.55 -38.36
CA TYR A 145 -8.85 -4.76 -39.42
C TYR A 145 -8.71 -3.55 -40.34
N PHE A 146 -9.84 -2.95 -40.76
CA PHE A 146 -9.84 -1.75 -41.59
C PHE A 146 -9.12 -0.57 -40.91
N ILE A 147 -9.40 -0.33 -39.64
CA ILE A 147 -8.75 0.71 -38.83
C ILE A 147 -7.26 0.44 -38.66
N GLY A 148 -6.88 -0.81 -38.39
CA GLY A 148 -5.48 -1.21 -38.28
C GLY A 148 -4.70 -0.99 -39.58
N ALA A 149 -5.26 -1.40 -40.70
CA ALA A 149 -4.68 -1.18 -42.02
C ALA A 149 -4.56 0.31 -42.35
N PHE A 150 -5.56 1.13 -41.97
CA PHE A 150 -5.49 2.58 -42.13
C PHE A 150 -4.39 3.21 -41.25
N ALA A 151 -4.19 2.70 -40.06
CA ALA A 151 -3.13 3.17 -39.17
C ALA A 151 -1.72 2.94 -39.78
N GLY A 152 -1.51 1.85 -40.50
CA GLY A 152 -0.29 1.59 -41.25
C GLY A 152 -0.22 2.46 -42.54
N ASP A 153 -0.73 1.96 -43.61
CA ASP A 153 -0.57 2.52 -44.97
C ASP A 153 -1.68 3.48 -45.41
N GLY A 154 -2.59 3.89 -44.51
CA GLY A 154 -3.73 4.73 -44.86
C GLY A 154 -3.48 6.22 -44.72
N SER A 155 -4.16 7.01 -45.55
CA SER A 155 -4.22 8.48 -45.51
C SER A 155 -5.63 8.98 -45.91
N PHE A 156 -5.92 10.25 -45.65
CA PHE A 156 -7.16 10.88 -46.11
C PHE A 156 -6.97 11.63 -47.43
N ASP A 157 -7.94 11.53 -48.33
CA ASP A 157 -8.08 12.44 -49.46
C ASP A 157 -9.34 13.30 -49.24
N GLY A 158 -9.09 14.43 -48.62
CA GLY A 158 -10.17 15.30 -48.12
C GLY A 158 -11.03 14.64 -47.03
N ASP A 159 -12.32 14.98 -47.02
CA ASP A 159 -13.34 14.43 -46.13
C ASP A 159 -14.23 13.36 -46.79
N SER A 160 -13.88 12.93 -48.00
CA SER A 160 -14.73 12.06 -48.82
C SER A 160 -14.13 10.69 -49.11
N ALA A 161 -12.83 10.52 -48.96
CA ALA A 161 -12.18 9.25 -49.27
C ALA A 161 -11.02 8.90 -48.33
N VAL A 162 -10.79 7.60 -48.20
CA VAL A 162 -9.63 7.01 -47.56
C VAL A 162 -8.74 6.39 -48.64
N VAL A 163 -7.43 6.59 -48.54
CA VAL A 163 -6.44 6.13 -49.52
C VAL A 163 -5.44 5.19 -48.83
N PHE A 164 -5.16 4.05 -49.43
CA PHE A 164 -4.12 3.11 -49.00
C PHE A 164 -3.05 3.00 -50.06
N SER A 165 -1.79 3.11 -49.64
CA SER A 165 -0.62 2.92 -50.52
C SER A 165 0.01 1.57 -50.26
N LEU A 166 -0.23 0.60 -51.15
CA LEU A 166 0.09 -0.79 -50.96
C LEU A 166 1.08 -1.33 -51.99
N SER A 167 1.89 -2.32 -51.65
CA SER A 167 2.75 -3.03 -52.61
C SER A 167 1.95 -3.97 -53.51
N VAL A 168 2.14 -3.85 -54.84
CA VAL A 168 1.44 -4.72 -55.80
C VAL A 168 1.77 -6.19 -55.59
N ASP A 169 3.04 -6.51 -55.35
CA ASP A 169 3.52 -7.89 -55.24
C ASP A 169 3.13 -8.58 -53.91
N GLN A 170 2.97 -7.83 -52.85
CA GLN A 170 2.84 -8.39 -51.50
C GLN A 170 1.48 -8.18 -50.83
N LYS A 171 0.68 -7.17 -51.29
CA LYS A 171 -0.53 -6.73 -50.56
C LYS A 171 -1.82 -6.75 -51.41
N LYS A 172 -1.88 -7.56 -52.49
CA LYS A 172 -3.12 -7.73 -53.29
C LYS A 172 -4.29 -8.29 -52.46
N ASP A 173 -4.00 -9.26 -51.60
CA ASP A 173 -5.02 -9.84 -50.71
C ASP A 173 -5.53 -8.85 -49.64
N VAL A 174 -4.61 -7.96 -49.19
CA VAL A 174 -4.99 -6.89 -48.26
C VAL A 174 -5.93 -5.90 -48.94
N ALA A 175 -5.63 -5.51 -50.19
CA ALA A 175 -6.47 -4.60 -50.98
C ALA A 175 -7.86 -5.19 -51.21
N LYS A 176 -7.93 -6.47 -51.58
CA LYS A 176 -9.22 -7.18 -51.78
C LYS A 176 -10.03 -7.18 -50.50
N LYS A 177 -9.41 -7.54 -49.36
CA LYS A 177 -10.09 -7.57 -48.07
C LYS A 177 -10.58 -6.18 -47.62
N LEU A 178 -9.83 -5.12 -47.90
CA LEU A 178 -10.26 -3.74 -47.61
C LEU A 178 -11.46 -3.31 -48.47
N ILE A 179 -11.50 -3.72 -49.73
CA ILE A 179 -12.65 -3.53 -50.64
C ILE A 179 -13.87 -4.21 -50.09
N ASP A 180 -13.77 -5.52 -49.76
CA ASP A 180 -14.89 -6.31 -49.23
C ASP A 180 -15.45 -5.67 -47.99
N ILE A 181 -14.59 -5.29 -47.01
CA ILE A 181 -15.00 -4.59 -45.78
C ILE A 181 -15.68 -3.25 -46.09
N SER A 182 -15.07 -2.45 -46.99
CA SER A 182 -15.64 -1.13 -47.34
C SER A 182 -16.98 -1.21 -48.04
N THR A 183 -17.18 -2.23 -48.87
CA THR A 183 -18.45 -2.48 -49.55
C THR A 183 -19.53 -2.91 -48.57
N ILE A 184 -19.20 -3.85 -47.66
CA ILE A 184 -20.18 -4.39 -46.68
C ILE A 184 -20.59 -3.36 -45.66
N TYR A 185 -19.63 -2.62 -45.10
CA TYR A 185 -19.92 -1.73 -43.95
C TYR A 185 -20.25 -0.29 -44.33
N PHE A 186 -19.80 0.16 -45.51
CA PHE A 186 -19.97 1.56 -45.92
C PHE A 186 -20.67 1.74 -47.27
N GLY A 187 -20.98 0.65 -47.95
CA GLY A 187 -21.52 0.73 -49.31
C GLY A 187 -20.61 1.49 -50.26
N ALA A 188 -19.29 1.43 -50.03
CA ALA A 188 -18.34 2.33 -50.66
C ALA A 188 -17.97 1.89 -52.07
N ASN A 189 -17.86 2.88 -52.98
CA ASN A 189 -17.17 2.72 -54.26
C ASN A 189 -15.66 2.79 -54.06
N ASN A 190 -14.91 2.09 -54.90
CA ASN A 190 -13.45 2.09 -54.80
C ASN A 190 -12.80 2.23 -56.21
N SER A 191 -11.54 2.69 -56.20
CA SER A 191 -10.70 2.67 -57.36
C SER A 191 -9.29 2.19 -57.03
N ILE A 192 -8.67 1.42 -57.92
CA ILE A 192 -7.30 0.97 -57.82
C ILE A 192 -6.51 1.57 -58.93
N THR A 193 -5.34 2.18 -58.61
CA THR A 193 -4.37 2.66 -59.57
C THR A 193 -3.04 1.99 -59.27
N GLU A 194 -2.54 1.20 -60.24
CA GLU A 194 -1.22 0.58 -60.15
C GLU A 194 -0.17 1.42 -60.86
N TYR A 195 0.97 1.64 -60.22
CA TYR A 195 2.11 2.40 -60.77
C TYR A 195 3.20 1.41 -61.16
N LYS A 196 3.34 1.15 -62.48
CA LYS A 196 4.25 0.13 -63.05
C LYS A 196 5.71 0.32 -62.62
N ASP A 197 6.17 1.58 -62.55
CA ASP A 197 7.59 1.92 -62.28
C ASP A 197 7.96 1.75 -60.81
N SER A 198 7.02 1.83 -59.87
CA SER A 198 7.27 1.82 -58.42
C SER A 198 6.79 0.57 -57.68
N LYS A 199 6.16 -0.38 -58.40
CA LYS A 199 5.50 -1.57 -57.80
C LYS A 199 4.51 -1.23 -56.72
N LEU A 200 3.94 -0.03 -56.75
CA LEU A 200 2.94 0.44 -55.79
C LEU A 200 1.56 0.45 -56.45
N MET A 201 0.53 0.19 -55.63
CA MET A 201 -0.85 0.47 -55.98
C MET A 201 -1.47 1.42 -54.95
N THR A 202 -2.33 2.28 -55.42
CA THR A 202 -3.17 3.14 -54.59
C THR A 202 -4.60 2.61 -54.64
N LEU A 203 -5.12 2.18 -53.50
CA LEU A 203 -6.53 1.85 -53.33
C LEU A 203 -7.24 3.06 -52.72
N LYS A 204 -8.20 3.63 -53.41
CA LYS A 204 -9.01 4.75 -52.94
C LYS A 204 -10.43 4.29 -52.72
N ILE A 205 -10.96 4.50 -51.48
CA ILE A 205 -12.28 4.12 -51.03
C ILE A 205 -13.10 5.38 -50.79
N PHE A 206 -14.14 5.58 -51.58
CA PHE A 206 -14.98 6.78 -51.55
C PHE A 206 -16.11 6.59 -50.56
N SER A 207 -15.95 7.03 -49.30
CA SER A 207 -16.97 6.99 -48.29
C SER A 207 -16.70 7.93 -47.13
N LYS A 208 -17.64 8.83 -46.87
CA LYS A 208 -17.62 9.69 -45.65
C LYS A 208 -17.70 8.87 -44.37
N GLY A 209 -18.39 7.73 -44.40
CA GLY A 209 -18.47 6.81 -43.24
C GLY A 209 -17.11 6.18 -42.93
N ALA A 210 -16.38 5.72 -43.97
CA ALA A 210 -15.03 5.21 -43.80
C ALA A 210 -14.06 6.27 -43.27
N VAL A 211 -14.13 7.53 -43.79
CA VAL A 211 -13.36 8.66 -43.25
C VAL A 211 -13.71 8.93 -41.79
N GLY A 212 -15.00 8.94 -41.44
CA GLY A 212 -15.47 9.20 -40.08
C GLY A 212 -14.94 8.19 -39.08
N ILE A 213 -15.06 6.89 -39.36
CA ILE A 213 -14.58 5.84 -38.46
C ILE A 213 -13.05 5.87 -38.34
N CYS A 214 -12.31 6.16 -39.41
CA CYS A 214 -10.86 6.30 -39.31
C CYS A 214 -10.46 7.49 -38.43
N LYS A 215 -11.17 8.64 -38.52
CA LYS A 215 -10.95 9.81 -37.65
C LYS A 215 -11.30 9.55 -36.21
N ASP A 216 -12.26 8.69 -35.91
CA ASP A 216 -12.63 8.29 -34.54
C ASP A 216 -11.54 7.51 -33.83
N TYR A 217 -10.79 6.68 -34.55
CA TYR A 217 -9.84 5.72 -33.96
C TYR A 217 -8.38 5.99 -34.26
N VAL A 218 -8.05 6.85 -35.25
CA VAL A 218 -6.66 7.17 -35.62
C VAL A 218 -6.48 8.69 -35.66
N ASN A 219 -5.57 9.19 -34.88
CA ASN A 219 -5.21 10.60 -34.77
C ASN A 219 -3.82 10.88 -35.31
N GLY A 220 -3.58 12.15 -35.65
CA GLY A 220 -2.28 12.62 -36.13
C GLY A 220 -1.97 12.17 -37.52
N LYS A 221 -0.82 12.64 -38.03
CA LYS A 221 -0.27 12.31 -39.36
C LYS A 221 1.19 11.95 -39.21
N GLU A 222 1.73 11.16 -40.12
CA GLU A 222 3.15 10.80 -40.17
C GLU A 222 3.69 10.34 -38.79
N ARG A 223 4.75 10.97 -38.29
CA ARG A 223 5.41 10.67 -37.03
C ARG A 223 4.55 10.96 -35.77
N ASN A 224 3.43 11.65 -35.93
CA ASN A 224 2.47 11.89 -34.86
C ASN A 224 1.25 10.97 -34.93
N LYS A 225 1.18 10.06 -35.92
CA LYS A 225 0.07 9.13 -36.08
C LYS A 225 -0.01 8.19 -34.85
N HIS A 226 -1.19 8.00 -34.31
CA HIS A 226 -1.41 7.16 -33.15
C HIS A 226 -2.88 6.75 -33.05
N TYR A 227 -3.18 5.70 -32.28
CA TYR A 227 -4.55 5.32 -32.00
C TYR A 227 -5.19 6.26 -31.00
N SER A 228 -6.46 6.60 -31.23
CA SER A 228 -7.31 7.30 -30.28
C SER A 228 -7.54 6.39 -29.05
N SER A 229 -7.64 7.00 -27.87
CA SER A 229 -7.94 6.28 -26.62
C SER A 229 -9.29 5.56 -26.62
N ARG A 230 -10.23 5.97 -27.51
CA ARG A 230 -11.52 5.26 -27.71
C ARG A 230 -11.33 3.80 -28.12
N LEU A 231 -10.26 3.49 -28.84
CA LEU A 231 -9.94 2.14 -29.30
C LEU A 231 -9.79 1.15 -28.16
N PHE A 232 -9.21 1.57 -27.07
CA PHE A 232 -8.93 0.67 -25.92
C PHE A 232 -10.20 0.22 -25.17
N GLY A 233 -11.33 0.91 -25.36
CA GLY A 233 -12.63 0.54 -24.78
C GLY A 233 -13.48 -0.40 -25.64
N THR A 234 -13.05 -0.71 -26.87
CA THR A 234 -13.79 -1.56 -27.80
C THR A 234 -13.72 -3.06 -27.45
N SER A 235 -14.50 -3.88 -28.15
CA SER A 235 -14.51 -5.33 -27.98
C SER A 235 -13.11 -5.94 -28.22
N LYS A 236 -12.86 -7.11 -27.66
CA LYS A 236 -11.64 -7.88 -27.88
C LYS A 236 -11.42 -8.14 -29.37
N GLU A 237 -12.49 -8.54 -30.07
CA GLU A 237 -12.47 -8.89 -31.47
C GLU A 237 -12.05 -7.69 -32.33
N PHE A 238 -12.59 -6.51 -32.05
CA PHE A 238 -12.19 -5.28 -32.74
C PHE A 238 -10.70 -4.99 -32.55
N ARG A 239 -10.21 -5.04 -31.32
CA ARG A 239 -8.79 -4.76 -31.00
C ARG A 239 -7.83 -5.76 -31.61
N LEU A 240 -8.23 -7.06 -31.68
CA LEU A 240 -7.46 -8.07 -32.41
C LEU A 240 -7.44 -7.77 -33.92
N GLY A 241 -8.59 -7.38 -34.47
CA GLY A 241 -8.68 -6.93 -35.86
C GLY A 241 -7.73 -5.78 -36.16
N VAL A 242 -7.65 -4.78 -35.24
CA VAL A 242 -6.70 -3.64 -35.40
C VAL A 242 -5.26 -4.10 -35.49
N ILE A 243 -4.83 -5.03 -34.62
CA ILE A 243 -3.46 -5.58 -34.70
C ILE A 243 -3.24 -6.32 -36.01
N GLU A 244 -4.18 -7.15 -36.43
CA GLU A 244 -4.09 -7.91 -37.67
C GLU A 244 -4.01 -7.00 -38.90
N GLY A 245 -4.84 -5.95 -38.95
CA GLY A 245 -4.85 -4.98 -40.04
C GLY A 245 -3.58 -4.15 -40.11
N HIS A 246 -3.09 -3.68 -38.97
CA HIS A 246 -1.83 -2.94 -38.90
C HIS A 246 -0.63 -3.82 -39.31
N TYR A 247 -0.62 -5.07 -38.83
CA TYR A 247 0.41 -6.01 -39.26
C TYR A 247 0.34 -6.33 -40.77
N ALA A 248 -0.85 -6.38 -41.36
CA ALA A 248 -1.02 -6.62 -42.78
C ALA A 248 -0.44 -5.52 -43.68
N THR A 249 -0.35 -4.30 -43.15
CA THR A 249 0.19 -3.14 -43.86
C THR A 249 1.66 -2.85 -43.48
N ASP A 250 1.96 -2.67 -42.23
CA ASP A 250 3.29 -2.35 -41.73
C ASP A 250 4.04 -3.52 -41.09
N GLY A 251 3.51 -4.73 -41.25
CA GLY A 251 4.17 -5.94 -40.77
C GLY A 251 5.35 -6.37 -41.64
N GLY A 252 6.32 -6.98 -41.01
CA GLY A 252 7.51 -7.49 -41.71
C GLY A 252 8.08 -8.73 -41.04
N ASN A 253 9.35 -8.99 -41.31
CA ASN A 253 10.05 -10.18 -40.81
C ASN A 253 9.96 -10.32 -39.28
N ARG A 254 9.96 -11.56 -38.80
CA ARG A 254 9.94 -11.91 -37.37
C ARG A 254 8.70 -11.43 -36.60
N ASN A 255 7.55 -11.27 -37.26
CA ASN A 255 6.28 -10.83 -36.67
C ASN A 255 6.37 -9.42 -36.03
N ARG A 256 7.11 -8.50 -36.63
CA ARG A 256 7.26 -7.13 -36.15
C ARG A 256 6.39 -6.16 -36.97
N ILE A 257 5.81 -5.17 -36.27
CA ILE A 257 5.17 -4.00 -36.88
C ILE A 257 6.19 -2.87 -36.88
N TYR A 258 6.35 -2.19 -37.99
CA TYR A 258 7.29 -1.09 -38.13
C TYR A 258 6.56 0.25 -38.12
N THR A 259 7.11 1.23 -37.42
CA THR A 259 6.53 2.60 -37.40
C THR A 259 7.59 3.65 -37.13
N SER A 260 7.43 4.83 -37.73
CA SER A 260 8.24 6.01 -37.43
C SER A 260 7.66 6.88 -36.33
N SER A 261 6.46 6.54 -35.83
CA SER A 261 5.76 7.32 -34.80
C SER A 261 6.01 6.78 -33.39
N PRO A 262 6.68 7.54 -32.49
CA PRO A 262 6.80 7.17 -31.08
C PRO A 262 5.44 7.03 -30.39
N LYS A 263 4.45 7.85 -30.76
CA LYS A 263 3.09 7.76 -30.22
C LYS A 263 2.37 6.49 -30.66
N MET A 264 2.69 5.97 -31.86
CA MET A 264 2.15 4.69 -32.31
C MET A 264 2.77 3.53 -31.52
N VAL A 265 4.06 3.60 -31.15
CA VAL A 265 4.70 2.63 -30.24
C VAL A 265 3.94 2.54 -28.94
N GLU A 266 3.66 3.67 -28.29
CA GLU A 266 2.88 3.74 -27.05
C GLU A 266 1.48 3.15 -27.23
N SER A 267 0.83 3.47 -28.34
CA SER A 267 -0.52 2.97 -28.67
C SER A 267 -0.55 1.46 -28.86
N LEU A 268 0.43 0.89 -29.53
CA LEU A 268 0.54 -0.56 -29.75
C LEU A 268 0.87 -1.30 -28.43
N ASN A 269 1.70 -0.70 -27.60
CA ASN A 269 1.98 -1.23 -26.26
C ASN A 269 0.69 -1.30 -25.43
N MET A 270 -0.06 -0.19 -25.35
CA MET A 270 -1.31 -0.12 -24.61
C MET A 270 -2.37 -1.07 -25.18
N LEU A 271 -2.50 -1.12 -26.52
CA LEU A 271 -3.42 -2.05 -27.18
C LEU A 271 -3.10 -3.49 -26.81
N SER A 272 -1.83 -3.87 -26.81
CA SER A 272 -1.37 -5.19 -26.40
C SER A 272 -1.65 -5.48 -24.93
N ALA A 273 -1.40 -4.52 -24.05
CA ALA A 273 -1.71 -4.64 -22.61
C ALA A 273 -3.21 -4.88 -22.37
N THR A 274 -4.10 -4.19 -23.10
CA THR A 274 -5.55 -4.41 -22.99
C THR A 274 -6.01 -5.78 -23.54
N LEU A 275 -5.19 -6.44 -24.34
CA LEU A 275 -5.41 -7.80 -24.86
C LEU A 275 -4.73 -8.88 -24.00
N GLY A 276 -4.17 -8.53 -22.85
CA GLY A 276 -3.51 -9.47 -21.96
C GLY A 276 -2.19 -10.00 -22.51
N THR A 277 -1.48 -9.18 -23.30
CA THR A 277 -0.15 -9.48 -23.81
C THR A 277 0.76 -8.26 -23.67
N THR A 278 2.00 -8.36 -24.10
CA THR A 278 2.94 -7.24 -24.08
C THR A 278 3.73 -7.18 -25.37
N THR A 279 4.58 -6.18 -25.49
CA THR A 279 5.41 -5.94 -26.68
C THR A 279 6.89 -5.97 -26.31
N ALA A 280 7.74 -6.06 -27.32
CA ALA A 280 9.14 -5.65 -27.25
C ALA A 280 9.42 -4.58 -28.29
N ILE A 281 10.21 -3.58 -27.92
CA ILE A 281 10.53 -2.44 -28.76
C ILE A 281 11.98 -2.57 -29.21
N TYR A 282 12.21 -2.44 -30.50
CA TYR A 282 13.55 -2.44 -31.10
C TYR A 282 13.69 -1.18 -31.96
N GLU A 283 14.89 -0.66 -32.07
CA GLU A 283 15.21 0.26 -33.16
C GLU A 283 15.20 -0.50 -34.48
N ASP A 284 14.70 0.14 -35.55
CA ASP A 284 14.72 -0.43 -36.87
C ASP A 284 16.12 -0.24 -37.47
N ASP A 285 16.88 -1.33 -37.50
CA ASP A 285 18.27 -1.40 -37.96
C ASP A 285 18.40 -1.82 -39.45
N ARG A 286 17.31 -1.78 -40.21
CA ARG A 286 17.32 -2.16 -41.63
C ARG A 286 18.13 -1.16 -42.46
N ASP A 287 19.06 -1.65 -43.29
CA ASP A 287 19.91 -0.85 -44.15
C ASP A 287 19.13 -0.06 -45.22
N ASN A 288 17.99 -0.57 -45.67
CA ASN A 288 17.16 -0.01 -46.74
C ASN A 288 16.00 0.86 -46.22
N ARG A 289 16.09 1.39 -45.01
CA ARG A 289 15.03 2.27 -44.48
C ARG A 289 15.01 3.63 -45.18
N LEU A 290 13.81 4.12 -45.44
CA LEU A 290 13.62 5.48 -45.95
C LEU A 290 13.77 6.48 -44.80
N GLY A 291 14.76 7.40 -44.92
CA GLY A 291 14.99 8.46 -43.96
C GLY A 291 16.05 8.17 -42.90
N LYS A 292 16.63 9.24 -42.32
CA LYS A 292 17.70 9.22 -41.31
C LYS A 292 17.17 9.16 -39.88
N GLU A 293 15.89 9.39 -39.70
CA GLU A 293 15.25 9.50 -38.39
C GLU A 293 14.96 8.12 -37.79
N PRO A 294 14.91 7.97 -36.42
CA PRO A 294 14.65 6.70 -35.77
C PRO A 294 13.32 6.11 -36.19
N ASN A 295 13.32 4.87 -36.59
CA ASN A 295 12.15 4.04 -36.75
C ASN A 295 12.14 2.93 -35.68
N TYR A 296 10.96 2.39 -35.37
CA TYR A 296 10.76 1.39 -34.36
C TYR A 296 10.22 0.11 -34.98
N ALA A 297 10.69 -1.01 -34.47
CA ALA A 297 10.19 -2.35 -34.80
C ALA A 297 9.57 -2.95 -33.53
N ILE A 298 8.27 -3.19 -33.54
CA ILE A 298 7.51 -3.62 -32.39
C ILE A 298 7.10 -5.07 -32.57
N LEU A 299 7.54 -5.93 -31.65
CA LEU A 299 7.14 -7.33 -31.58
C LEU A 299 6.03 -7.49 -30.52
N ILE A 300 4.86 -7.90 -30.95
CA ILE A 300 3.77 -8.29 -30.01
C ILE A 300 3.98 -9.73 -29.60
N TYR A 301 4.03 -10.00 -28.29
CA TYR A 301 4.28 -11.35 -27.77
C TYR A 301 3.09 -12.29 -28.06
N LYS A 302 3.38 -13.39 -28.76
CA LYS A 302 2.48 -14.54 -28.86
C LYS A 302 2.73 -15.41 -27.62
N LEU A 303 1.81 -15.35 -26.66
CA LEU A 303 1.96 -16.03 -25.38
C LEU A 303 1.51 -17.50 -25.42
N ASP A 304 1.77 -18.21 -26.54
CA ASP A 304 1.63 -19.65 -26.67
C ASP A 304 2.71 -20.44 -25.92
N ARG A 305 3.86 -19.81 -25.66
CA ARG A 305 4.99 -20.39 -24.90
C ARG A 305 4.92 -20.04 -23.42
N LYS A 306 5.46 -20.96 -22.58
CA LYS A 306 5.60 -20.72 -21.14
C LYS A 306 6.79 -19.80 -20.80
N GLN A 307 7.83 -19.79 -21.63
CA GLN A 307 9.05 -18.99 -21.43
C GLN A 307 9.78 -18.74 -22.76
N TYR A 308 10.68 -17.75 -22.77
CA TYR A 308 11.61 -17.48 -23.85
C TYR A 308 12.99 -17.14 -23.29
N GLY A 309 13.89 -18.12 -23.30
CA GLY A 309 15.21 -18.01 -22.68
C GLY A 309 15.12 -17.54 -21.23
N ASP A 310 16.00 -16.60 -20.86
CA ASP A 310 15.97 -15.92 -19.58
C ASP A 310 15.33 -14.52 -19.65
N PHE A 311 14.76 -14.16 -20.80
CA PHE A 311 14.18 -12.84 -21.00
C PHE A 311 12.82 -12.68 -20.32
N TRP A 312 12.00 -13.72 -20.41
CA TRP A 312 10.69 -13.74 -19.76
C TRP A 312 10.14 -15.15 -19.56
N PHE A 313 9.24 -15.29 -18.60
CA PHE A 313 8.47 -16.51 -18.36
C PHE A 313 7.10 -16.21 -17.74
N LYS A 314 6.18 -17.19 -17.82
CA LYS A 314 4.88 -17.11 -17.16
C LYS A 314 4.90 -17.86 -15.84
N LYS A 315 4.38 -17.23 -14.79
CA LYS A 315 4.18 -17.85 -13.48
C LYS A 315 3.00 -17.15 -12.79
N ASP A 316 2.15 -17.95 -12.13
CA ASP A 316 1.02 -17.47 -11.30
C ASP A 316 0.09 -16.47 -12.00
N GLY A 317 -0.25 -16.75 -13.27
CA GLY A 317 -1.13 -15.91 -14.08
C GLY A 317 -0.52 -14.58 -14.56
N MET A 318 0.76 -14.35 -14.33
CA MET A 318 1.50 -13.15 -14.75
C MET A 318 2.63 -13.50 -15.71
N LEU A 319 3.05 -12.51 -16.51
CA LEU A 319 4.26 -12.56 -17.30
C LEU A 319 5.36 -11.84 -16.54
N TRP A 320 6.50 -12.46 -16.34
CA TRP A 320 7.67 -11.93 -15.65
C TRP A 320 8.77 -11.64 -16.66
N VAL A 321 9.22 -10.38 -16.70
CA VAL A 321 10.19 -9.88 -17.69
C VAL A 321 11.45 -9.42 -16.97
N LYS A 322 12.63 -9.91 -17.41
CA LYS A 322 13.93 -9.66 -16.77
C LYS A 322 14.31 -8.19 -16.86
N ILE A 323 14.89 -7.67 -15.79
CA ILE A 323 15.50 -6.33 -15.75
C ILE A 323 16.79 -6.37 -16.56
N LYS A 324 16.93 -5.43 -17.53
CA LYS A 324 18.09 -5.30 -18.39
C LYS A 324 19.10 -4.28 -17.86
N ASN A 325 18.58 -3.15 -17.35
CA ASN A 325 19.43 -2.07 -16.87
C ASN A 325 18.68 -1.20 -15.84
N ILE A 326 19.43 -0.64 -14.89
CA ILE A 326 18.93 0.30 -13.89
C ILE A 326 19.86 1.50 -13.87
N LYS A 327 19.30 2.71 -14.05
CA LYS A 327 20.05 3.96 -14.09
C LYS A 327 19.46 4.95 -13.09
N LYS A 328 20.30 5.56 -12.26
CA LYS A 328 19.89 6.74 -11.48
C LYS A 328 19.67 7.91 -12.42
N ILE A 329 18.58 8.64 -12.20
CA ILE A 329 18.24 9.85 -12.94
C ILE A 329 18.09 11.01 -11.97
N SER A 330 18.00 12.25 -12.50
CA SER A 330 17.86 13.44 -11.65
C SER A 330 16.64 13.37 -10.74
N ASN A 331 16.76 13.90 -9.53
CA ASN A 331 15.64 14.08 -8.62
C ASN A 331 14.55 14.92 -9.29
N ARG A 332 13.30 14.52 -9.08
CA ARG A 332 12.13 15.23 -9.62
C ARG A 332 10.88 15.02 -8.78
N THR A 333 9.86 15.78 -9.09
CA THR A 333 8.52 15.54 -8.56
C THR A 333 8.00 14.21 -9.08
N ALA A 334 7.44 13.42 -8.17
CA ALA A 334 6.87 12.11 -8.43
C ALA A 334 5.44 12.01 -7.87
N TYR A 335 4.67 11.06 -8.37
CA TYR A 335 3.26 10.91 -8.05
C TYR A 335 2.96 9.46 -7.70
N CYS A 336 2.11 9.28 -6.70
CA CYS A 336 1.66 7.96 -6.29
C CYS A 336 0.15 7.84 -6.44
N PHE A 337 -0.31 6.72 -6.98
CA PHE A 337 -1.72 6.42 -7.10
C PHE A 337 -2.19 5.61 -5.90
N GLU A 338 -3.19 6.13 -5.20
CA GLU A 338 -3.84 5.46 -4.07
C GLU A 338 -5.15 4.83 -4.54
N VAL A 339 -5.23 3.50 -4.52
CA VAL A 339 -6.41 2.74 -4.96
C VAL A 339 -7.40 2.60 -3.82
N LYS A 340 -8.68 2.96 -4.06
CA LYS A 340 -9.73 2.92 -3.02
C LYS A 340 -10.23 1.52 -2.67
N ASP A 341 -10.26 0.60 -3.64
CA ASP A 341 -10.79 -0.76 -3.44
C ASP A 341 -9.84 -1.72 -2.73
N GLY A 342 -8.72 -1.19 -2.26
CA GLY A 342 -7.79 -1.93 -1.43
C GLY A 342 -6.83 -2.86 -2.18
N ARG A 343 -6.83 -2.93 -3.51
CA ARG A 343 -5.85 -3.74 -4.27
C ARG A 343 -4.45 -3.14 -4.17
N PRO A 344 -3.39 -3.95 -3.95
CA PRO A 344 -2.03 -3.43 -3.81
C PRO A 344 -1.35 -3.12 -5.15
N LEU A 345 -1.97 -3.48 -6.27
CA LEU A 345 -1.37 -3.43 -7.59
C LEU A 345 -2.17 -2.54 -8.52
N PHE A 346 -1.48 -1.80 -9.36
CA PHE A 346 -2.07 -1.16 -10.52
C PHE A 346 -1.12 -1.23 -11.73
N THR A 347 -1.70 -1.09 -12.92
CA THR A 347 -0.95 -1.07 -14.17
C THR A 347 -0.47 0.34 -14.46
N VAL A 348 0.81 0.49 -14.74
CA VAL A 348 1.42 1.76 -15.08
C VAL A 348 2.11 1.70 -16.43
N GLY A 349 2.30 2.86 -17.00
CA GLY A 349 2.90 3.03 -18.30
C GLY A 349 2.01 2.51 -19.42
N THR A 350 2.51 2.62 -20.64
CA THR A 350 1.85 2.11 -21.83
C THR A 350 1.97 0.60 -21.99
N THR A 351 2.65 -0.05 -21.07
CA THR A 351 3.23 -1.37 -21.29
C THR A 351 2.53 -2.49 -20.53
N GLY A 352 1.66 -2.15 -19.57
CA GLY A 352 0.98 -3.17 -18.75
C GLY A 352 1.81 -3.69 -17.58
N ILE A 353 2.91 -3.02 -17.19
CA ILE A 353 3.68 -3.37 -16.00
C ILE A 353 2.80 -3.22 -14.76
N LEU A 354 2.74 -4.26 -13.95
CA LEU A 354 2.10 -4.21 -12.65
C LEU A 354 3.06 -3.66 -11.61
N THR A 355 2.64 -2.61 -10.93
CA THR A 355 3.43 -1.99 -9.88
C THR A 355 2.62 -1.78 -8.61
N HIS A 356 3.30 -1.45 -7.53
CA HIS A 356 2.68 -1.18 -6.25
C HIS A 356 1.90 0.14 -6.27
N ASN A 357 0.72 0.16 -5.66
CA ASN A 357 0.02 1.40 -5.37
C ASN A 357 0.40 1.92 -3.96
N CYS A 358 0.11 3.20 -3.71
CA CYS A 358 0.23 3.77 -2.37
C CYS A 358 -0.80 3.10 -1.45
N ARG A 359 -0.31 2.30 -0.52
CA ARG A 359 -1.05 1.91 0.67
C ARG A 359 -0.26 2.39 1.87
N LEU A 360 -0.95 2.80 2.91
CA LEU A 360 -0.41 2.84 4.26
C LEU A 360 0.11 1.42 4.57
N ARG A 361 1.36 1.15 4.22
CA ARG A 361 2.05 -0.09 4.57
C ARG A 361 3.23 0.28 5.44
N LEU A 362 3.19 -0.20 6.64
CA LEU A 362 4.42 -0.53 7.36
C LEU A 362 5.15 -1.59 6.53
N ASP A 363 6.44 -1.39 6.28
CA ASP A 363 7.25 -2.37 5.58
C ASP A 363 7.21 -3.69 6.37
N ASN A 364 6.51 -4.68 5.83
CA ASN A 364 6.39 -5.99 6.48
C ASN A 364 7.76 -6.68 6.67
N ARG A 365 8.80 -6.26 5.97
CA ARG A 365 10.17 -6.77 6.15
C ARG A 365 10.82 -6.15 7.38
N GLU A 366 10.66 -4.86 7.60
CA GLU A 366 11.09 -4.20 8.82
C GLU A 366 10.21 -4.62 10.02
N LEU A 367 8.91 -4.80 9.80
CA LEU A 367 7.99 -5.39 10.77
C LEU A 367 8.42 -6.79 11.19
N ARG A 368 8.85 -7.65 10.24
CA ARG A 368 9.39 -8.98 10.53
C ARG A 368 10.72 -8.89 11.27
N LYS A 369 11.63 -7.99 10.86
CA LYS A 369 12.93 -7.77 11.52
C LYS A 369 12.78 -7.14 12.91
N ARG A 370 11.83 -6.22 13.08
CA ARG A 370 11.55 -5.52 14.36
C ARG A 370 10.58 -6.26 15.26
N GLY A 371 9.98 -7.37 14.80
CA GLY A 371 9.09 -8.20 15.60
C GLY A 371 7.66 -7.69 15.73
N GLY A 372 7.21 -6.74 14.94
CA GLY A 372 5.83 -6.29 14.95
C GLY A 372 5.58 -4.93 14.31
N GLY A 373 4.33 -4.64 14.04
CA GLY A 373 3.85 -3.35 13.55
C GLY A 373 3.08 -2.59 14.61
N LEU A 374 3.07 -1.29 14.49
CA LEU A 374 2.26 -0.45 15.35
C LEU A 374 0.77 -0.69 15.13
N PHE A 375 0.06 -0.76 16.24
CA PHE A 375 -1.38 -0.99 16.28
C PHE A 375 -2.13 -0.04 15.34
N GLY A 376 -2.91 -0.61 14.40
CA GLY A 376 -3.80 0.15 13.52
C GLY A 376 -3.17 0.79 12.28
N ALA A 377 -1.89 0.59 12.00
CA ALA A 377 -1.20 1.26 10.90
C ALA A 377 -1.33 0.57 9.54
N ASN A 378 -1.87 -0.64 9.46
CA ASN A 378 -2.02 -1.35 8.18
C ASN A 378 -3.44 -1.90 7.99
N PRO A 379 -4.12 -1.60 6.87
CA PRO A 379 -5.36 -2.27 6.51
C PRO A 379 -5.12 -3.77 6.34
N LEU A 380 -6.10 -4.58 6.73
CA LEU A 380 -6.03 -6.05 6.72
C LEU A 380 -5.02 -6.66 7.73
N THR A 381 -4.55 -5.88 8.69
CA THR A 381 -3.79 -6.36 9.84
C THR A 381 -4.63 -6.26 11.11
N GLY A 382 -4.28 -7.06 12.10
CA GLY A 382 -4.92 -7.07 13.39
C GLY A 382 -4.21 -8.04 14.33
N SER A 383 -4.84 -8.39 15.43
CA SER A 383 -4.35 -9.41 16.34
C SER A 383 -5.32 -10.60 16.40
N ILE A 384 -4.77 -11.80 16.34
CA ILE A 384 -5.53 -13.05 16.59
C ILE A 384 -6.02 -13.11 18.04
N GLY A 385 -5.26 -12.53 18.92
CA GLY A 385 -5.54 -12.45 20.33
C GLY A 385 -4.32 -12.02 21.12
N VAL A 386 -4.57 -11.63 22.36
CA VAL A 386 -3.54 -11.19 23.30
C VAL A 386 -3.45 -12.17 24.46
N VAL A 387 -2.24 -12.63 24.78
CA VAL A 387 -1.95 -13.37 26.02
C VAL A 387 -1.07 -12.49 26.88
N THR A 388 -1.57 -12.06 28.02
CA THR A 388 -0.86 -11.18 28.95
C THR A 388 -0.14 -11.97 30.04
N ILE A 389 1.15 -11.71 30.19
CA ILE A 389 2.01 -12.37 31.18
C ILE A 389 1.97 -11.60 32.49
N ASN A 390 1.72 -12.32 33.60
CA ASN A 390 1.81 -11.81 34.96
C ASN A 390 3.26 -11.72 35.41
N MET A 391 3.90 -10.58 35.24
CA MET A 391 5.31 -10.35 35.57
C MET A 391 5.60 -10.36 37.08
N PRO A 392 4.74 -9.75 37.94
CA PRO A 392 4.94 -9.78 39.40
C PRO A 392 5.07 -11.18 39.96
N ARG A 393 4.26 -12.14 39.52
CA ARG A 393 4.35 -13.53 39.95
C ARG A 393 5.69 -14.18 39.57
N ILE A 394 6.23 -13.85 38.38
CA ILE A 394 7.57 -14.32 38.00
C ILE A 394 8.62 -13.76 38.94
N GLY A 395 8.56 -12.45 39.20
CA GLY A 395 9.49 -11.75 40.10
C GLY A 395 9.48 -12.35 41.52
N TYR A 396 8.27 -12.65 42.06
CA TYR A 396 8.12 -13.25 43.35
C TYR A 396 8.67 -14.70 43.44
N LEU A 397 8.48 -15.50 42.40
CA LEU A 397 8.85 -16.92 42.39
C LEU A 397 10.30 -17.17 41.94
N ALA A 398 10.94 -16.25 41.32
CA ALA A 398 12.28 -16.41 40.77
C ALA A 398 13.35 -16.36 41.87
N LYS A 399 14.19 -17.38 41.88
CA LYS A 399 15.31 -17.49 42.85
C LYS A 399 16.53 -16.70 42.44
N ASP A 400 16.75 -16.62 41.14
CA ASP A 400 17.83 -15.91 40.50
C ASP A 400 17.45 -15.45 39.06
N LYS A 401 18.33 -14.74 38.39
CA LYS A 401 18.10 -14.25 37.03
C LYS A 401 17.84 -15.36 36.01
N LYS A 402 18.53 -16.51 36.18
CA LYS A 402 18.37 -17.68 35.29
C LYS A 402 16.98 -18.31 35.48
N ASP A 403 16.52 -18.44 36.71
CA ASP A 403 15.18 -18.96 37.02
C ASP A 403 14.09 -18.00 36.56
N PHE A 404 14.33 -16.67 36.66
CA PHE A 404 13.41 -15.66 36.12
C PHE A 404 13.18 -15.88 34.62
N TYR A 405 14.25 -15.94 33.82
CA TYR A 405 14.13 -16.18 32.39
C TYR A 405 13.57 -17.56 32.04
N LYS A 406 13.90 -18.60 32.82
CA LYS A 406 13.32 -19.92 32.62
C LYS A 406 11.78 -19.90 32.77
N ARG A 407 11.28 -19.22 33.77
CA ARG A 407 9.82 -19.08 34.03
C ARG A 407 9.16 -18.21 32.93
N LEU A 408 9.77 -17.09 32.59
CA LEU A 408 9.30 -16.22 31.52
C LEU A 408 9.22 -16.97 30.19
N ASN A 409 10.27 -17.67 29.82
CA ASN A 409 10.33 -18.43 28.56
C ASN A 409 9.24 -19.49 28.49
N ARG A 410 9.02 -20.22 29.60
CA ARG A 410 7.94 -21.23 29.67
C ARG A 410 6.56 -20.60 29.43
N LEU A 411 6.28 -19.44 30.03
CA LEU A 411 5.00 -18.75 29.83
C LEU A 411 4.88 -18.19 28.40
N MET A 412 5.94 -17.68 27.82
CA MET A 412 5.96 -17.24 26.42
C MET A 412 5.72 -18.42 25.47
N ASP A 413 6.31 -19.60 25.72
CA ASP A 413 6.06 -20.81 24.91
C ASP A 413 4.61 -21.25 24.96
N ILE A 414 4.00 -21.24 26.16
CA ILE A 414 2.57 -21.53 26.33
C ILE A 414 1.71 -20.49 25.58
N ALA A 415 2.08 -19.22 25.64
CA ALA A 415 1.38 -18.16 24.93
C ALA A 415 1.47 -18.35 23.40
N LYS A 416 2.68 -18.68 22.88
CA LYS A 416 2.89 -19.01 21.47
C LYS A 416 1.98 -20.15 21.02
N GLU A 417 1.97 -21.24 21.76
CA GLU A 417 1.16 -22.41 21.44
C GLU A 417 -0.33 -22.09 21.46
N SER A 418 -0.81 -21.43 22.52
CA SER A 418 -2.21 -21.01 22.66
C SER A 418 -2.67 -20.12 21.50
N LEU A 419 -1.85 -19.14 21.08
CA LEU A 419 -2.18 -18.24 19.99
C LEU A 419 -2.14 -18.96 18.63
N SER A 420 -1.21 -19.90 18.44
CA SER A 420 -1.13 -20.71 17.22
C SER A 420 -2.35 -21.64 17.09
N ILE A 421 -2.79 -22.27 18.18
CA ILE A 421 -4.03 -23.08 18.20
C ILE A 421 -5.25 -22.21 17.90
N LYS A 422 -5.34 -21.04 18.51
CA LYS A 422 -6.44 -20.10 18.27
C LYS A 422 -6.47 -19.64 16.80
N ARG A 423 -5.32 -19.33 16.22
CA ARG A 423 -5.20 -18.97 14.78
C ARG A 423 -5.76 -20.09 13.91
N LYS A 424 -5.31 -21.32 14.12
CA LYS A 424 -5.77 -22.47 13.34
C LYS A 424 -7.28 -22.65 13.44
N LEU A 425 -7.85 -22.55 14.64
CA LEU A 425 -9.28 -22.70 14.86
C LEU A 425 -10.09 -21.58 14.15
N ILE A 426 -9.61 -20.34 14.21
CA ILE A 426 -10.28 -19.22 13.53
C ILE A 426 -10.20 -19.37 12.01
N GLU A 427 -9.07 -19.82 11.44
CA GLU A 427 -8.95 -20.13 10.01
C GLU A 427 -9.99 -21.19 9.58
N GLU A 428 -10.17 -22.27 10.38
CA GLU A 428 -11.21 -23.27 10.12
C GLU A 428 -12.63 -22.67 10.16
N TYR A 429 -12.90 -21.78 11.10
CA TYR A 429 -14.20 -21.11 11.19
C TYR A 429 -14.45 -20.17 10.03
N MET A 430 -13.40 -19.51 9.51
CA MET A 430 -13.45 -18.70 8.28
C MET A 430 -13.81 -19.56 7.08
N ASP A 431 -13.16 -20.71 6.91
CA ASP A 431 -13.45 -21.63 5.80
C ASP A 431 -14.90 -22.16 5.88
N ARG A 432 -15.41 -22.45 7.07
CA ARG A 432 -16.81 -22.83 7.33
C ARG A 432 -17.83 -21.70 7.19
N GLY A 433 -17.38 -20.46 6.96
CA GLY A 433 -18.25 -19.29 6.75
C GLY A 433 -18.86 -18.70 8.03
N LEU A 434 -18.37 -19.06 9.22
CA LEU A 434 -18.88 -18.56 10.50
C LEU A 434 -18.55 -17.07 10.74
N TYR A 435 -17.59 -16.52 10.00
CA TYR A 435 -17.22 -15.10 10.02
C TYR A 435 -17.39 -14.46 8.64
N PRO A 436 -18.62 -14.22 8.15
CA PRO A 436 -18.88 -13.80 6.78
C PRO A 436 -18.23 -12.46 6.43
N TYR A 437 -18.24 -11.49 7.33
CA TYR A 437 -17.60 -10.20 7.13
C TYR A 437 -16.08 -10.32 7.01
N SER A 438 -15.43 -10.99 7.96
CA SER A 438 -13.98 -11.19 7.93
C SER A 438 -13.57 -12.01 6.71
N LYS A 439 -14.36 -13.01 6.33
CA LYS A 439 -14.15 -13.82 5.13
C LYS A 439 -14.16 -12.97 3.87
N PHE A 440 -15.11 -12.04 3.77
CA PHE A 440 -15.19 -11.09 2.66
C PHE A 440 -13.97 -10.14 2.63
N TYR A 441 -13.64 -9.50 3.75
CA TYR A 441 -12.55 -8.53 3.81
C TYR A 441 -11.16 -9.16 3.69
N LEU A 442 -10.96 -10.38 4.15
CA LEU A 442 -9.67 -11.06 4.12
C LEU A 442 -9.52 -12.04 2.95
N LYS A 443 -10.49 -12.09 2.03
CA LYS A 443 -10.46 -12.97 0.87
C LYS A 443 -9.17 -12.81 0.05
N ASP A 444 -8.77 -11.57 -0.24
CA ASP A 444 -7.56 -11.30 -1.01
C ASP A 444 -6.28 -11.78 -0.30
N VAL A 445 -6.26 -11.77 1.03
CA VAL A 445 -5.16 -12.32 1.84
C VAL A 445 -5.13 -13.84 1.70
N LYS A 446 -6.29 -14.51 1.80
CA LYS A 446 -6.43 -15.96 1.60
C LYS A 446 -5.99 -16.39 0.21
N ASP A 447 -6.47 -15.69 -0.81
CA ASP A 447 -6.18 -16.01 -2.22
C ASP A 447 -4.69 -15.87 -2.54
N ARG A 448 -3.96 -14.98 -1.84
CA ARG A 448 -2.51 -14.75 -2.03
C ARG A 448 -1.62 -15.67 -1.21
N PHE A 449 -1.98 -15.89 0.04
CA PHE A 449 -1.10 -16.53 1.02
C PHE A 449 -1.60 -17.89 1.50
N GLY A 450 -2.79 -18.31 1.07
CA GLY A 450 -3.41 -19.55 1.53
C GLY A 450 -4.05 -19.47 2.93
N GLU A 451 -3.89 -18.34 3.63
CA GLU A 451 -4.38 -18.11 5.00
C GLU A 451 -5.07 -16.74 5.07
N TYR A 452 -6.23 -16.62 5.75
CA TYR A 452 -6.92 -15.33 5.95
C TYR A 452 -6.13 -14.39 6.86
N PHE A 453 -5.55 -14.93 7.92
CA PHE A 453 -4.90 -14.14 8.97
C PHE A 453 -3.38 -14.05 8.83
N LYS A 454 -2.83 -14.23 7.61
CA LYS A 454 -1.38 -14.17 7.38
C LYS A 454 -0.73 -12.88 7.90
N ASN A 455 -1.43 -11.76 7.78
CA ASN A 455 -0.97 -10.44 8.21
C ASN A 455 -1.39 -10.07 9.65
N HIS A 456 -1.99 -10.99 10.40
CA HIS A 456 -2.40 -10.73 11.78
C HIS A 456 -1.34 -11.22 12.76
N PHE A 457 -1.22 -10.50 13.87
CA PHE A 457 -0.23 -10.79 14.92
C PHE A 457 -0.79 -11.75 15.96
N ASN A 458 0.08 -12.60 16.48
CA ASN A 458 -0.05 -13.25 17.75
C ASN A 458 0.56 -12.33 18.80
N THR A 459 -0.25 -11.75 19.67
CA THR A 459 0.20 -10.70 20.57
C THR A 459 0.49 -11.26 21.95
N ILE A 460 1.70 -11.00 22.45
CA ILE A 460 2.08 -11.29 23.84
C ILE A 460 2.23 -9.95 24.57
N GLY A 461 1.46 -9.77 25.62
CA GLY A 461 1.49 -8.58 26.46
C GLY A 461 2.14 -8.84 27.79
N ILE A 462 2.50 -7.77 28.50
CA ILE A 462 3.03 -7.82 29.86
C ILE A 462 2.21 -6.94 30.79
N LEU A 463 2.23 -7.27 32.07
CA LEU A 463 1.56 -6.51 33.12
C LEU A 463 2.37 -6.55 34.41
N GLY A 464 2.48 -5.40 35.09
CA GLY A 464 3.11 -5.31 36.40
C GLY A 464 4.63 -5.40 36.37
N LEU A 465 5.30 -4.83 35.36
CA LEU A 465 6.77 -4.90 35.28
C LEU A 465 7.44 -4.20 36.48
N SER A 466 6.82 -3.12 36.97
CA SER A 466 7.26 -2.40 38.16
C SER A 466 7.25 -3.29 39.39
N GLU A 467 6.11 -3.94 39.68
CA GLU A 467 5.96 -4.84 40.82
C GLU A 467 6.77 -6.13 40.64
N ALA A 468 7.07 -6.54 39.43
CA ALA A 468 7.99 -7.65 39.19
C ALA A 468 9.40 -7.35 39.72
N MET A 469 9.88 -6.12 39.53
CA MET A 469 11.18 -5.67 40.05
C MET A 469 11.16 -5.59 41.57
N VAL A 470 10.08 -5.05 42.16
CA VAL A 470 9.91 -4.97 43.61
C VAL A 470 9.88 -6.37 44.23
N ASN A 471 9.12 -7.31 43.67
CA ASN A 471 9.04 -8.68 44.15
C ASN A 471 10.34 -9.46 44.00
N TYR A 472 11.17 -9.12 43.00
CA TYR A 472 12.45 -9.77 42.77
C TYR A 472 13.62 -9.20 43.59
N TYR A 473 13.70 -7.86 43.71
CA TYR A 473 14.78 -7.18 44.36
C TYR A 473 14.47 -6.63 45.77
N GLY A 474 13.21 -6.61 46.17
CA GLY A 474 12.70 -5.98 47.39
C GLY A 474 12.16 -4.55 47.17
N ILE A 475 11.46 -4.03 48.15
CA ILE A 475 10.85 -2.70 48.15
C ILE A 475 11.90 -1.64 47.86
N GLY A 476 11.55 -0.62 47.08
CA GLY A 476 12.43 0.46 46.62
C GLY A 476 13.27 0.13 45.38
N ASN A 477 13.10 -1.06 44.82
CA ASN A 477 13.77 -1.46 43.57
C ASN A 477 12.77 -1.72 42.44
N ASP A 478 11.85 -0.80 42.22
CA ASP A 478 10.95 -0.81 41.08
C ASP A 478 11.65 -0.37 39.75
N ILE A 479 10.89 -0.14 38.69
CA ILE A 479 11.43 0.30 37.38
C ILE A 479 12.04 1.70 37.40
N THR A 480 11.84 2.50 38.45
CA THR A 480 12.44 3.84 38.58
C THR A 480 13.84 3.76 39.19
N SER A 481 14.14 2.71 39.93
CA SER A 481 15.49 2.46 40.47
C SER A 481 16.47 2.08 39.36
N LYS A 482 17.75 2.48 39.48
CA LYS A 482 18.80 2.15 38.52
C LYS A 482 18.90 0.63 38.25
N LYS A 483 18.79 -0.19 39.30
CA LYS A 483 18.89 -1.67 39.22
C LYS A 483 17.63 -2.26 38.59
N GLY A 484 16.45 -1.83 39.02
CA GLY A 484 15.17 -2.30 38.48
C GLY A 484 15.00 -1.91 37.02
N ARG A 485 15.27 -0.63 36.66
CA ARG A 485 15.21 -0.15 35.27
C ARG A 485 16.09 -0.98 34.33
N LYS A 486 17.35 -1.19 34.71
CA LYS A 486 18.27 -1.97 33.88
C LYS A 486 17.74 -3.37 33.61
N PHE A 487 17.29 -4.08 34.64
CA PHE A 487 16.79 -5.44 34.46
C PHE A 487 15.45 -5.50 33.74
N ALA A 488 14.55 -4.55 33.95
CA ALA A 488 13.29 -4.44 33.25
C ALA A 488 13.51 -4.24 31.72
N LEU A 489 14.44 -3.39 31.30
CA LEU A 489 14.79 -3.20 29.90
C LEU A 489 15.42 -4.48 29.31
N GLU A 490 16.32 -5.15 30.02
CA GLU A 490 16.90 -6.43 29.59
C GLU A 490 15.81 -7.52 29.40
N ILE A 491 14.80 -7.56 30.26
CA ILE A 491 13.66 -8.49 30.12
C ILE A 491 12.89 -8.19 28.82
N MET A 492 12.60 -6.93 28.52
CA MET A 492 11.88 -6.57 27.31
C MET A 492 12.69 -6.90 26.04
N ASP A 493 14.00 -6.66 26.04
CA ASP A 493 14.87 -7.05 24.93
C ASP A 493 14.90 -8.56 24.71
N HIS A 494 15.01 -9.35 25.79
CA HIS A 494 14.92 -10.79 25.72
C HIS A 494 13.58 -11.29 25.16
N MET A 495 12.47 -10.67 25.58
CA MET A 495 11.15 -11.01 25.03
C MET A 495 11.07 -10.71 23.53
N ARG A 496 11.59 -9.57 23.09
CA ARG A 496 11.64 -9.19 21.65
C ARG A 496 12.42 -10.20 20.82
N GLU A 497 13.63 -10.57 21.28
CA GLU A 497 14.45 -11.57 20.62
C GLU A 497 13.73 -12.92 20.51
N ARG A 498 13.05 -13.34 21.58
CA ARG A 498 12.30 -14.59 21.58
C ARG A 498 11.10 -14.56 20.63
N LEU A 499 10.40 -13.42 20.53
CA LEU A 499 9.30 -13.23 19.57
C LEU A 499 9.81 -13.29 18.12
N MET A 500 10.99 -12.76 17.82
CA MET A 500 11.63 -12.93 16.50
C MET A 500 11.90 -14.41 16.20
N ASN A 501 12.39 -15.16 17.18
CA ASN A 501 12.60 -16.61 17.01
C ASN A 501 11.28 -17.34 16.74
N TYR A 502 10.19 -16.98 17.43
CA TYR A 502 8.87 -17.56 17.15
C TYR A 502 8.37 -17.26 15.74
N GLN A 503 8.65 -16.08 15.20
CA GLN A 503 8.31 -15.76 13.83
C GLN A 503 9.07 -16.64 12.82
N LEU A 504 10.35 -16.89 13.07
CA LEU A 504 11.18 -17.78 12.25
C LEU A 504 10.72 -19.24 12.34
N GLU A 505 10.37 -19.71 13.55
CA GLU A 505 9.93 -21.08 13.80
C GLU A 505 8.55 -21.38 13.16
N THR A 506 7.62 -20.43 13.22
CA THR A 506 6.21 -20.67 12.90
C THR A 506 5.76 -20.03 11.58
N ASN A 507 6.57 -19.16 11.00
CA ASN A 507 6.19 -18.30 9.87
C ASN A 507 4.90 -17.47 10.14
N GLN A 508 4.63 -17.15 11.41
CA GLN A 508 3.54 -16.32 11.89
C GLN A 508 4.10 -15.03 12.47
N LEU A 509 3.31 -13.95 12.46
CA LEU A 509 3.72 -12.68 13.05
C LEU A 509 3.48 -12.70 14.58
N PHE A 510 4.45 -12.18 15.33
CA PHE A 510 4.37 -12.00 16.78
C PHE A 510 4.78 -10.58 17.16
N ASN A 511 4.13 -10.01 18.16
CA ASN A 511 4.49 -8.71 18.71
C ASN A 511 4.40 -8.66 20.24
N LEU A 512 5.11 -7.69 20.82
CA LEU A 512 5.09 -7.36 22.25
C LEU A 512 4.21 -6.14 22.47
N GLU A 513 3.19 -6.25 23.31
CA GLU A 513 2.21 -5.19 23.56
C GLU A 513 2.26 -4.69 25.00
N ALA A 514 2.10 -3.38 25.16
CA ALA A 514 1.75 -2.78 26.43
C ALA A 514 0.26 -2.99 26.67
N THR A 515 -0.12 -4.16 27.18
CA THR A 515 -1.53 -4.50 27.36
C THR A 515 -2.23 -3.48 28.27
N PRO A 516 -3.30 -2.81 27.80
CA PRO A 516 -4.14 -1.99 28.67
C PRO A 516 -4.91 -2.91 29.61
N GLY A 517 -4.34 -3.16 30.76
CA GLY A 517 -4.77 -4.26 31.62
C GLY A 517 -5.92 -3.96 32.56
N GLU A 518 -6.83 -3.03 32.23
CA GLU A 518 -7.95 -2.55 33.08
C GLU A 518 -8.41 -3.51 34.18
N SER A 519 -9.27 -4.49 33.87
CA SER A 519 -9.70 -5.51 34.85
C SER A 519 -8.63 -6.53 35.16
N THR A 520 -7.66 -6.77 34.30
CA THR A 520 -6.60 -7.78 34.44
C THR A 520 -5.61 -7.41 35.54
N THR A 521 -5.32 -6.11 35.72
CA THR A 521 -4.49 -5.58 36.82
C THR A 521 -5.03 -6.03 38.18
N TYR A 522 -6.31 -5.85 38.40
CA TYR A 522 -7.00 -6.31 39.62
C TYR A 522 -7.06 -7.83 39.73
N ARG A 523 -7.47 -8.51 38.65
CA ARG A 523 -7.63 -9.97 38.65
C ARG A 523 -6.34 -10.71 38.94
N PHE A 524 -5.22 -10.29 38.40
CA PHE A 524 -3.92 -10.89 38.65
C PHE A 524 -3.48 -10.65 40.08
N ALA A 525 -3.56 -9.44 40.58
CA ALA A 525 -3.20 -9.10 41.96
C ALA A 525 -4.06 -9.83 42.95
N LYS A 526 -5.40 -9.87 42.76
CA LYS A 526 -6.34 -10.63 43.63
C LYS A 526 -6.03 -12.12 43.66
N ALA A 527 -5.75 -12.74 42.49
CA ALA A 527 -5.41 -14.15 42.41
C ALA A 527 -4.09 -14.48 43.13
N ASP A 528 -3.10 -13.56 43.00
CA ASP A 528 -1.81 -13.73 43.63
C ASP A 528 -1.87 -13.51 45.13
N LYS A 529 -2.59 -12.51 45.58
CA LYS A 529 -2.86 -12.28 47.01
C LYS A 529 -3.59 -13.46 47.65
N LYS A 530 -4.58 -14.02 46.95
CA LYS A 530 -5.27 -15.24 47.44
C LYS A 530 -4.32 -16.44 47.61
N LYS A 531 -3.32 -16.55 46.72
CA LYS A 531 -2.41 -17.71 46.70
C LYS A 531 -1.19 -17.54 47.58
N TYR A 532 -0.64 -16.35 47.67
CA TYR A 532 0.65 -16.09 48.33
C TYR A 532 0.54 -15.15 49.54
N GLY A 533 -0.66 -14.65 49.82
CA GLY A 533 -0.90 -13.69 50.93
C GLY A 533 -0.14 -12.39 50.73
N ASP A 534 0.28 -11.80 51.84
CA ASP A 534 1.03 -10.53 51.86
C ASP A 534 2.51 -10.66 51.46
N LYS A 535 2.95 -11.88 51.19
CA LYS A 535 4.33 -12.13 50.75
C LYS A 535 4.59 -11.63 49.31
N ILE A 536 3.56 -11.59 48.46
CA ILE A 536 3.63 -10.99 47.14
C ILE A 536 3.17 -9.54 47.22
N ILE A 537 3.99 -8.64 46.69
CA ILE A 537 3.77 -7.20 46.78
C ILE A 537 3.01 -6.71 45.53
N ALA A 538 1.89 -6.04 45.76
CA ALA A 538 1.10 -5.36 44.73
C ALA A 538 1.34 -3.84 44.80
N ALA A 539 0.93 -3.11 43.75
CA ALA A 539 1.05 -1.64 43.71
C ALA A 539 0.28 -0.98 44.88
N SER A 540 -0.89 -1.52 45.23
CA SER A 540 -1.69 -1.10 46.37
C SER A 540 -0.99 -1.21 47.74
N ASP A 541 -0.01 -2.11 47.86
CA ASP A 541 0.74 -2.27 49.12
C ASP A 541 1.84 -1.19 49.28
N ILE A 542 2.32 -0.66 48.15
CA ILE A 542 3.36 0.40 48.11
C ILE A 542 2.71 1.76 48.28
N GLY A 543 1.52 1.96 47.74
CA GLY A 543 0.72 3.18 47.88
C GLY A 543 0.14 3.25 49.31
N LYS A 544 0.20 4.42 49.92
CA LYS A 544 -0.26 4.68 51.33
C LYS A 544 -1.81 4.63 51.48
N ILE A 545 -2.57 4.07 50.52
CA ILE A 545 -4.03 4.04 50.56
C ILE A 545 -4.47 2.77 51.33
N LYS A 546 -4.78 2.92 52.60
CA LYS A 546 -5.33 1.84 53.43
C LYS A 546 -6.66 1.32 52.82
N HIS A 547 -6.81 0.01 52.72
CA HIS A 547 -8.03 -0.69 52.23
C HIS A 547 -8.32 -0.56 50.72
N SER A 548 -7.35 -0.20 49.88
CA SER A 548 -7.55 -0.26 48.43
C SER A 548 -7.60 -1.71 47.91
N ALA A 549 -8.38 -1.95 46.87
CA ALA A 549 -8.38 -3.23 46.17
C ALA A 549 -6.98 -3.53 45.59
N PRO A 550 -6.50 -4.78 45.62
CA PRO A 550 -5.17 -5.12 45.11
C PRO A 550 -5.13 -4.93 43.58
N TYR A 551 -4.09 -4.26 43.08
CA TYR A 551 -3.85 -4.12 41.68
C TYR A 551 -2.35 -4.11 41.36
N TYR A 552 -2.01 -4.40 40.12
CA TYR A 552 -0.67 -4.22 39.53
C TYR A 552 -0.68 -3.04 38.56
N THR A 553 0.46 -2.40 38.40
CA THR A 553 0.62 -1.32 37.42
C THR A 553 0.49 -1.87 36.00
N ASN A 554 -0.14 -1.12 35.10
CA ASN A 554 -0.25 -1.50 33.69
C ASN A 554 1.13 -1.65 33.04
N SER A 555 1.34 -2.73 32.34
CA SER A 555 2.49 -2.98 31.45
C SER A 555 3.82 -2.60 32.10
N SER A 556 4.53 -1.61 31.56
CA SER A 556 5.76 -0.99 32.09
C SER A 556 5.56 0.46 32.50
N GLN A 557 4.33 0.86 32.80
CA GLN A 557 4.03 2.22 33.25
C GLN A 557 4.69 2.52 34.60
N LEU A 558 4.92 3.81 34.88
CA LEU A 558 5.44 4.27 36.14
C LEU A 558 4.43 3.99 37.28
N PRO A 559 4.91 3.77 38.52
CA PRO A 559 4.04 3.76 39.69
C PRO A 559 3.23 5.04 39.81
N VAL A 560 1.97 4.92 40.21
CA VAL A 560 1.07 6.05 40.41
C VAL A 560 1.68 7.01 41.46
N GLY A 561 1.72 8.29 41.14
CA GLY A 561 2.29 9.33 42.03
C GLY A 561 3.82 9.32 42.11
N PHE A 562 4.50 8.72 41.13
CA PHE A 562 5.97 8.77 41.07
C PHE A 562 6.50 10.19 40.92
N THR A 563 5.91 10.97 40.03
CA THR A 563 6.28 12.35 39.75
C THR A 563 5.11 13.17 39.22
N ASP A 564 5.11 14.46 39.52
CA ASP A 564 4.18 15.45 38.97
C ASP A 564 4.81 16.17 37.76
N ASP A 565 6.10 15.95 37.47
CA ASP A 565 6.78 16.48 36.29
C ASP A 565 6.59 15.53 35.08
N ILE A 566 5.87 16.02 34.08
CA ILE A 566 5.56 15.31 32.85
C ILE A 566 6.84 14.97 32.08
N PHE A 567 7.84 15.83 32.06
CA PHE A 567 9.08 15.59 31.34
C PHE A 567 9.95 14.56 32.05
N GLU A 568 9.95 14.51 33.37
CA GLU A 568 10.58 13.44 34.12
C GLU A 568 9.89 12.09 33.82
N ALA A 569 8.56 12.05 33.81
CA ALA A 569 7.81 10.87 33.43
C ALA A 569 8.14 10.38 32.01
N LEU A 570 8.25 11.31 31.06
CA LEU A 570 8.65 11.03 29.69
C LEU A 570 10.08 10.51 29.59
N ASP A 571 11.05 11.11 30.30
CA ASP A 571 12.44 10.67 30.34
C ASP A 571 12.59 9.24 30.87
N PHE A 572 11.75 8.82 31.83
CA PHE A 572 11.72 7.46 32.32
C PHE A 572 11.04 6.49 31.33
N GLN A 573 9.96 6.90 30.69
CA GLN A 573 9.12 6.01 29.89
C GLN A 573 9.62 5.83 28.45
N ASP A 574 10.37 6.77 27.90
CA ASP A 574 10.78 6.77 26.49
C ASP A 574 11.42 5.44 26.07
N ASP A 575 12.42 4.97 26.83
CA ASP A 575 13.10 3.69 26.52
C ASP A 575 12.18 2.49 26.59
N PHE A 576 11.24 2.44 27.56
CA PHE A 576 10.28 1.34 27.69
C PHE A 576 9.26 1.34 26.55
N GLN A 577 8.74 2.52 26.19
CA GLN A 577 7.76 2.65 25.12
C GLN A 577 8.33 2.23 23.75
N CYS A 578 9.60 2.50 23.52
CA CYS A 578 10.33 2.08 22.30
C CYS A 578 10.60 0.56 22.22
N LYS A 579 10.47 -0.18 23.32
CA LYS A 579 10.65 -1.65 23.31
C LYS A 579 9.42 -2.42 22.84
N TYR A 580 8.24 -1.80 22.87
CA TYR A 580 7.04 -2.46 22.36
C TYR A 580 7.06 -2.47 20.83
N THR A 581 6.65 -3.60 20.27
CA THR A 581 6.53 -3.84 18.81
C THR A 581 5.08 -3.98 18.38
N GLY A 582 4.16 -4.02 19.35
CA GLY A 582 2.73 -3.96 19.20
C GLY A 582 2.14 -2.67 19.73
N GLY A 583 0.90 -2.72 20.17
CA GLY A 583 0.21 -1.57 20.75
C GLY A 583 0.90 -1.07 22.01
N THR A 584 1.13 0.24 22.08
CA THR A 584 1.53 0.94 23.29
C THR A 584 0.99 2.36 23.25
N VAL A 585 0.70 2.91 24.42
CA VAL A 585 0.33 4.30 24.58
C VAL A 585 0.83 4.82 25.93
N LEU A 586 1.47 5.97 25.90
CA LEU A 586 1.75 6.71 27.12
C LEU A 586 0.65 7.76 27.34
N HIS A 587 -0.13 7.58 28.38
CA HIS A 587 -1.10 8.57 28.83
C HIS A 587 -0.40 9.61 29.70
N VAL A 588 -0.30 10.82 29.20
CA VAL A 588 0.20 11.96 29.94
C VAL A 588 -1.00 12.60 30.65
N PHE A 589 -1.13 12.32 31.93
CA PHE A 589 -2.17 12.93 32.76
C PHE A 589 -1.69 14.30 33.27
N LEU A 590 -2.52 15.32 33.01
CA LEU A 590 -2.29 16.67 33.51
C LEU A 590 -3.12 16.84 34.78
N GLY A 591 -2.48 17.19 35.88
CA GLY A 591 -3.17 17.50 37.14
C GLY A 591 -4.05 18.75 37.08
N GLU A 592 -4.00 19.49 35.98
CA GLU A 592 -4.69 20.76 35.77
C GLU A 592 -5.32 20.89 34.40
N LYS A 593 -6.13 21.91 34.21
CA LYS A 593 -6.70 22.31 32.92
C LYS A 593 -5.60 22.92 32.05
N MET A 594 -5.50 22.44 30.80
CA MET A 594 -4.60 23.07 29.82
C MET A 594 -4.99 24.54 29.58
N PRO A 595 -4.04 25.48 29.70
CA PRO A 595 -4.36 26.91 29.64
C PRO A 595 -4.81 27.37 28.25
N SER A 596 -4.26 26.81 27.14
CA SER A 596 -4.61 27.21 25.79
C SER A 596 -4.34 26.12 24.74
N SER A 597 -4.88 26.31 23.55
CA SER A 597 -4.58 25.46 22.38
C SER A 597 -3.10 25.54 21.96
N ASP A 598 -2.49 26.73 22.12
CA ASP A 598 -1.10 26.97 21.73
C ASP A 598 -0.13 26.27 22.70
N SER A 599 -0.48 26.21 23.99
CA SER A 599 0.27 25.45 24.99
C SER A 599 0.24 23.95 24.65
N VAL A 600 -0.91 23.41 24.25
CA VAL A 600 -1.02 22.03 23.79
C VAL A 600 -0.17 21.80 22.54
N SER A 601 -0.27 22.67 21.54
CA SER A 601 0.51 22.58 20.31
C SER A 601 2.01 22.58 20.57
N THR A 602 2.47 23.48 21.45
CA THR A 602 3.87 23.59 21.83
C THR A 602 4.34 22.34 22.58
N PHE A 603 3.53 21.82 23.50
CA PHE A 603 3.83 20.60 24.24
C PHE A 603 3.93 19.39 23.30
N VAL A 604 2.93 19.17 22.41
CA VAL A 604 2.95 18.08 21.44
C VAL A 604 4.19 18.15 20.54
N LYS A 605 4.53 19.34 20.02
CA LYS A 605 5.76 19.53 19.22
C LYS A 605 7.01 19.17 20.02
N LYS A 606 7.11 19.61 21.26
CA LYS A 606 8.27 19.34 22.14
C LYS A 606 8.40 17.84 22.43
N VAL A 607 7.31 17.15 22.73
CA VAL A 607 7.31 15.69 22.93
C VAL A 607 7.74 14.98 21.65
N ALA A 608 7.11 15.29 20.51
CA ALA A 608 7.40 14.62 19.25
C ALA A 608 8.83 14.85 18.74
N THR A 609 9.45 16.00 19.07
CA THR A 609 10.83 16.30 18.64
C THR A 609 11.90 15.81 19.61
N LYS A 610 11.61 15.73 20.92
CA LYS A 610 12.60 15.35 21.94
C LYS A 610 12.61 13.84 22.22
N TYR A 611 11.43 13.18 22.19
CA TYR A 611 11.25 11.80 22.62
C TYR A 611 11.00 10.86 21.44
N LYS A 612 11.35 9.57 21.62
CA LYS A 612 11.22 8.51 20.62
C LYS A 612 9.96 7.65 20.81
N LEU A 613 9.23 7.85 21.92
CA LEU A 613 8.02 7.07 22.17
C LEU A 613 7.04 7.16 20.97
N PRO A 614 6.46 6.02 20.54
CA PRO A 614 5.74 5.99 19.27
C PRO A 614 4.32 6.55 19.35
N TYR A 615 3.68 6.51 20.54
CA TYR A 615 2.28 6.87 20.68
C TYR A 615 1.97 7.41 22.07
N PHE A 616 1.30 8.55 22.14
CA PHE A 616 0.95 9.20 23.39
C PHE A 616 -0.39 9.93 23.32
N SER A 617 -0.99 10.15 24.48
CA SER A 617 -2.14 11.02 24.64
C SER A 617 -1.89 12.06 25.71
N ILE A 618 -2.58 13.17 25.62
CA ILE A 618 -2.62 14.20 26.65
C ILE A 618 -4.02 14.15 27.23
N THR A 619 -4.12 13.80 28.49
CA THR A 619 -5.39 13.64 29.19
C THR A 619 -5.48 14.67 30.29
N PRO A 620 -6.23 15.76 30.08
CA PRO A 620 -6.50 16.73 31.16
C PRO A 620 -7.38 16.08 32.23
N THR A 621 -7.31 16.60 33.46
CA THR A 621 -8.19 16.19 34.53
C THR A 621 -9.64 16.57 34.23
N PHE A 622 -10.55 15.66 34.47
CA PHE A 622 -11.99 15.88 34.35
C PHE A 622 -12.70 15.50 35.66
N SER A 623 -13.67 16.28 36.03
CA SER A 623 -14.70 15.86 36.97
C SER A 623 -15.95 15.38 36.21
N VAL A 624 -16.67 14.43 36.75
CA VAL A 624 -17.90 13.90 36.14
C VAL A 624 -19.08 14.20 37.03
N CYS A 625 -19.99 15.03 36.51
CA CYS A 625 -21.26 15.29 37.17
C CYS A 625 -22.33 14.35 36.59
N PRO A 626 -23.11 13.62 37.42
CA PRO A 626 -24.20 12.76 36.94
C PRO A 626 -25.24 13.49 36.08
N LYS A 627 -25.45 14.79 36.36
CA LYS A 627 -26.43 15.63 35.61
C LYS A 627 -25.84 16.30 34.38
N HIS A 628 -24.60 16.86 34.49
CA HIS A 628 -23.99 17.70 33.45
C HIS A 628 -22.86 17.03 32.66
N GLY A 629 -22.56 15.75 32.97
CA GLY A 629 -21.50 15.00 32.30
C GLY A 629 -20.09 15.49 32.63
N TYR A 630 -19.19 15.44 31.63
CA TYR A 630 -17.77 15.83 31.81
C TYR A 630 -17.57 17.33 31.99
N ILE A 631 -16.82 17.69 33.03
CA ILE A 631 -16.44 19.05 33.37
C ILE A 631 -14.91 19.12 33.41
N SER A 632 -14.32 20.02 32.63
CA SER A 632 -12.86 20.14 32.56
C SER A 632 -12.28 20.69 33.86
N GLY A 633 -11.27 20.02 34.40
CA GLY A 633 -10.59 20.35 35.65
C GLY A 633 -11.07 19.49 36.82
N GLU A 634 -10.39 19.67 37.96
CA GLU A 634 -10.76 19.03 39.22
C GLU A 634 -11.78 19.92 39.95
N HIS A 635 -12.95 19.37 40.17
CA HIS A 635 -14.06 20.04 40.84
C HIS A 635 -14.62 19.11 41.92
N ILE A 636 -14.62 19.57 43.14
CA ILE A 636 -15.30 18.87 44.27
C ILE A 636 -16.81 18.96 44.08
N TYR A 637 -17.29 20.10 43.63
CA TYR A 637 -18.68 20.39 43.32
C TYR A 637 -18.84 20.73 41.83
N CYS A 638 -19.98 20.43 41.25
CA CYS A 638 -20.25 20.77 39.87
C CYS A 638 -20.61 22.27 39.73
N PRO A 639 -19.82 23.08 39.02
CA PRO A 639 -20.10 24.51 38.89
C PRO A 639 -21.45 24.81 38.24
N LYS A 640 -21.95 23.90 37.41
CA LYS A 640 -23.26 24.06 36.79
C LYS A 640 -24.41 23.73 37.73
N CYS A 641 -24.25 22.66 38.55
CA CYS A 641 -25.21 22.40 39.60
C CYS A 641 -25.22 23.52 40.66
N ASP A 642 -24.05 24.05 41.01
CA ASP A 642 -23.95 25.17 41.95
C ASP A 642 -24.63 26.42 41.40
N ALA A 643 -24.37 26.78 40.16
CA ALA A 643 -25.04 27.90 39.51
C ALA A 643 -26.58 27.73 39.45
N GLU A 644 -27.05 26.50 39.15
CA GLU A 644 -28.49 26.19 39.15
C GLU A 644 -29.14 26.23 40.55
N SER A 645 -28.34 25.95 41.57
CA SER A 645 -28.79 25.87 42.96
C SER A 645 -28.52 27.13 43.77
N GLY A 646 -27.89 28.14 43.15
CA GLY A 646 -27.52 29.38 43.85
C GLY A 646 -26.29 29.27 44.74
N TYR A 647 -25.36 28.37 44.37
CA TYR A 647 -24.09 28.16 45.10
C TYR A 647 -22.89 28.44 44.22
N ILE A 648 -21.71 28.67 44.82
CA ILE A 648 -20.39 28.66 44.19
C ILE A 648 -19.53 27.65 44.93
N ASP A 649 -18.99 26.62 44.23
CA ASP A 649 -18.13 25.58 44.80
C ASP A 649 -18.68 24.96 46.09
N GLY A 650 -20.02 24.72 46.12
CA GLY A 650 -20.73 24.16 47.25
C GLY A 650 -21.01 25.19 48.38
N THR A 651 -20.62 26.44 48.24
CA THR A 651 -20.88 27.51 49.21
C THR A 651 -22.04 28.38 48.72
N PRO A 652 -23.08 28.66 49.56
CA PRO A 652 -24.18 29.55 49.17
C PRO A 652 -23.69 30.91 48.75
N PHE A 653 -24.28 31.50 47.69
CA PHE A 653 -24.03 32.89 47.30
C PHE A 653 -24.51 33.77 48.44
N LYS A 654 -23.61 34.57 49.01
CA LYS A 654 -23.91 35.46 50.15
C LYS A 654 -25.00 36.51 49.81
N GLU A 655 -25.18 36.80 48.55
CA GLU A 655 -26.10 37.90 48.08
C GLU A 655 -27.50 37.38 47.76
N ASN A 656 -27.74 36.10 47.72
CA ASN A 656 -29.05 35.51 47.40
C ASN A 656 -29.70 34.79 48.57
N ILE A 657 -29.21 35.01 49.77
CA ILE A 657 -29.75 34.46 50.99
C ILE A 657 -30.58 35.51 51.74
#